data_c20e77a85d9b93abf6475ca637e2c4f8
#
_entry.id   c20e77a85d9b93abf6475ca637e2c4f8
#
_cell.length_a   1.000
_cell.length_b   1.000
_cell.length_c   1.000
_cell.angle_alpha   90.00
_cell.angle_beta   90.00
_cell.angle_gamma   90.00
#
_symmetry.space_group_name_H-M   'P 1'
#
loop_
_entity.id
_entity.type
_entity.pdbx_description
1 polymer ?
#
loop_
_entity_poly.entity_id
_entity_poly.type
_entity_poly.pdbx_seq_one_letter_code
_entity_poly.pdbx_strand_id
1 'polypeptide(L)'
;MKNIIIGTAGHIDHGKTTLIKALTGRNTDRWEEEQRRGITIDLGFTYFDLPGGDRAGIVDVPGHEKFINNMVAGVVGMDLVLLVIAADEGIMPQTREHMDILNLLGIEKSIIVLNKCDLVDEEWLEMMEEDVREELSGTFLEHAPLVKVSAATGAGLDDLVKEIEHQTRDEVVQKDIHTIPRLPIDRVFTLSGFGTIITGTLVSGTITKEDTLQMYPVGKECKIRSIQVHGEDKKECYAGQRVAINLSNVKKKEIKRGCVLAPPNSMKNTDLLDVKLNVLDSSVRILTNHTRLHFFTGTSEVLCRAVLLDKEEIGPGESGYVQLRMEEEVAVRRGDKFVVRFYSPMETIGGGVVLEPNPKIKRRFQPEVIEELKRKEEGSSADVIEMHVKSHAETLITVTELAKLTALSPEEVEQDVKELEEQGSIYAFPMRKDTYVWHSDSAREAERILLKALKEYEETYPYRYGIKKAQVQTTYFKKVKPNVYDKILMLFEEQGVLKRVDEFLCTPEYEVRKDKIYDKVSKIMLDTFEKAGFDFARYSEVTCKDVPQDIMDDILNILLEEKQIVKINDEMYTLTSYMETAKEKIKEHLKEDPLITIAQVRDMFETSRKSAKPILEYMDSIKVTKKTGAESERVAY
;
A
#
# COMPACT_ATOMS: atom_id res chain seq x y z
N MET A 1 -9.39 20.29 21.52
CA MET A 1 -9.33 21.39 20.52
C MET A 1 -9.50 20.78 19.16
N LYS A 2 -10.57 21.11 18.45
CA LYS A 2 -10.74 20.70 17.04
C LYS A 2 -9.87 21.61 16.16
N ASN A 3 -9.22 21.03 15.15
CA ASN A 3 -8.48 21.77 14.15
C ASN A 3 -9.41 21.96 12.94
N ILE A 4 -9.85 23.18 12.70
CA ILE A 4 -10.89 23.51 11.73
C ILE A 4 -10.36 24.54 10.74
N ILE A 5 -10.67 24.35 9.46
CA ILE A 5 -10.38 25.31 8.39
C ILE A 5 -11.70 25.84 7.82
N ILE A 6 -11.88 27.15 7.88
CA ILE A 6 -13.02 27.86 7.30
C ILE A 6 -12.57 28.55 6.02
N GLY A 7 -13.27 28.32 4.92
CA GLY A 7 -13.01 29.00 3.65
C GLY A 7 -14.08 30.00 3.30
N THR A 8 -13.75 30.97 2.42
CA THR A 8 -14.76 31.82 1.75
C THR A 8 -14.99 31.34 0.32
N ALA A 9 -16.19 31.60 -0.21
CA ALA A 9 -16.53 31.42 -1.62
C ALA A 9 -17.54 32.52 -2.04
N GLY A 10 -17.71 32.75 -3.33
CA GLY A 10 -18.63 33.72 -3.86
C GLY A 10 -18.02 34.69 -4.87
N HIS A 11 -18.84 35.54 -5.47
CA HIS A 11 -18.46 36.44 -6.56
C HIS A 11 -17.39 37.46 -6.14
N ILE A 12 -16.70 38.05 -7.12
CA ILE A 12 -15.88 39.25 -6.92
C ILE A 12 -16.75 40.37 -6.36
N ASP A 13 -16.20 41.23 -5.51
CA ASP A 13 -16.89 42.38 -4.88
C ASP A 13 -18.06 42.06 -3.94
N HIS A 14 -18.42 40.80 -3.69
CA HIS A 14 -19.39 40.41 -2.67
C HIS A 14 -18.90 40.61 -1.22
N GLY A 15 -17.67 41.05 -1.03
CA GLY A 15 -17.16 41.47 0.27
C GLY A 15 -16.53 40.34 1.12
N LYS A 16 -16.04 39.25 0.50
CA LYS A 16 -15.37 38.12 1.20
C LYS A 16 -14.25 38.59 2.13
N THR A 17 -13.28 39.31 1.58
CA THR A 17 -12.12 39.82 2.33
C THR A 17 -12.54 40.85 3.39
N THR A 18 -13.54 41.67 3.11
CA THR A 18 -14.13 42.64 4.08
C THR A 18 -14.78 41.90 5.24
N LEU A 19 -15.51 40.81 4.96
CA LEU A 19 -16.15 39.97 5.98
C LEU A 19 -15.09 39.33 6.89
N ILE A 20 -14.03 38.76 6.31
CA ILE A 20 -12.94 38.20 7.10
C ILE A 20 -12.24 39.25 7.97
N LYS A 21 -12.02 40.45 7.42
CA LYS A 21 -11.45 41.56 8.18
C LYS A 21 -12.37 41.97 9.33
N ALA A 22 -13.68 42.00 9.13
CA ALA A 22 -14.64 42.30 10.18
C ALA A 22 -14.67 41.24 11.28
N LEU A 23 -14.60 39.96 10.93
CA LEU A 23 -14.57 38.83 11.88
C LEU A 23 -13.24 38.73 12.67
N THR A 24 -12.11 38.98 12.01
CA THR A 24 -10.78 38.68 12.56
C THR A 24 -9.96 39.90 12.98
N GLY A 25 -10.37 41.09 12.55
CA GLY A 25 -9.60 42.32 12.69
C GLY A 25 -8.36 42.40 11.80
N ARG A 26 -8.16 41.42 10.89
CA ARG A 26 -6.95 41.32 10.06
C ARG A 26 -7.30 41.36 8.58
N ASN A 27 -6.47 42.07 7.79
CA ASN A 27 -6.59 42.08 6.34
C ASN A 27 -5.82 40.94 5.73
N THR A 28 -6.45 40.13 4.87
CA THR A 28 -5.87 39.00 4.16
C THR A 28 -5.17 39.38 2.86
N ASP A 29 -5.50 40.55 2.28
CA ASP A 29 -4.86 41.10 1.09
C ASP A 29 -3.43 41.57 1.42
N ARG A 30 -2.44 40.95 0.85
CA ARG A 30 -1.00 41.20 1.14
C ARG A 30 -0.29 42.02 0.07
N TRP A 31 -0.79 41.96 -1.15
CA TRP A 31 -0.15 42.64 -2.29
C TRP A 31 -0.68 44.06 -2.41
N GLU A 32 0.20 45.01 -2.66
CA GLU A 32 -0.20 46.39 -2.97
C GLU A 32 -1.20 46.46 -4.15
N GLU A 33 -1.08 45.51 -5.09
CA GLU A 33 -1.98 45.40 -6.23
C GLU A 33 -3.39 44.95 -5.82
N GLU A 34 -3.52 44.01 -4.90
CA GLU A 34 -4.81 43.58 -4.32
C GLU A 34 -5.51 44.76 -3.61
N GLN A 35 -4.74 45.43 -2.75
CA GLN A 35 -5.28 46.59 -1.99
C GLN A 35 -5.66 47.77 -2.90
N ARG A 36 -4.88 48.00 -3.98
CA ARG A 36 -5.18 49.07 -4.93
C ARG A 36 -6.37 48.77 -5.81
N ARG A 37 -6.56 47.53 -6.22
CA ARG A 37 -7.63 47.08 -7.11
C ARG A 37 -8.89 46.68 -6.35
N GLY A 38 -8.80 46.43 -5.04
CA GLY A 38 -9.90 45.92 -4.21
C GLY A 38 -10.25 44.45 -4.50
N ILE A 39 -9.34 43.68 -5.16
CA ILE A 39 -9.62 42.31 -5.56
C ILE A 39 -8.53 41.37 -5.00
N THR A 40 -8.93 40.25 -4.42
CA THR A 40 -8.01 39.19 -3.98
C THR A 40 -7.52 38.43 -5.19
N ILE A 41 -6.19 38.30 -5.32
CA ILE A 41 -5.51 37.61 -6.44
C ILE A 41 -5.01 36.24 -5.99
N ASP A 42 -4.34 36.19 -4.84
CA ASP A 42 -3.80 34.97 -4.26
C ASP A 42 -4.58 34.57 -3.00
N LEU A 43 -4.38 33.36 -2.50
CA LEU A 43 -5.02 32.90 -1.28
C LEU A 43 -4.67 33.78 -0.08
N GLY A 44 -5.65 34.27 0.64
CA GLY A 44 -5.49 34.96 1.92
C GLY A 44 -5.52 33.97 3.08
N PHE A 45 -4.72 34.17 4.12
CA PHE A 45 -4.71 33.29 5.27
C PHE A 45 -4.67 34.06 6.56
N THR A 46 -5.54 33.69 7.49
CA THR A 46 -5.58 34.23 8.86
C THR A 46 -6.11 33.16 9.81
N TYR A 47 -6.37 33.52 11.04
CA TYR A 47 -7.03 32.64 12.00
C TYR A 47 -8.06 33.43 12.82
N PHE A 48 -9.02 32.69 13.38
CA PHE A 48 -10.11 33.22 14.14
C PHE A 48 -10.29 32.41 15.42
N ASP A 49 -10.39 33.11 16.56
CA ASP A 49 -10.60 32.48 17.86
C ASP A 49 -12.11 32.40 18.10
N LEU A 50 -12.67 31.20 18.14
CA LEU A 50 -14.08 30.95 18.40
C LEU A 50 -14.39 31.16 19.89
N PRO A 51 -15.61 31.61 20.24
CA PRO A 51 -16.02 31.86 21.62
C PRO A 51 -15.85 30.65 22.53
N GLY A 52 -16.00 29.42 22.00
CA GLY A 52 -15.76 28.15 22.71
C GLY A 52 -14.31 27.81 23.01
N GLY A 53 -13.35 28.65 22.60
CA GLY A 53 -11.92 28.50 22.86
C GLY A 53 -11.15 27.69 21.81
N ASP A 54 -11.80 27.19 20.78
CA ASP A 54 -11.14 26.58 19.63
C ASP A 54 -10.67 27.67 18.65
N ARG A 55 -9.57 27.37 17.93
CA ARG A 55 -9.01 28.28 16.93
C ARG A 55 -9.20 27.69 15.52
N ALA A 56 -9.92 28.40 14.66
CA ALA A 56 -10.11 28.04 13.27
C ALA A 56 -9.11 28.77 12.36
N GLY A 57 -8.51 28.05 11.43
CA GLY A 57 -7.79 28.65 10.31
C GLY A 57 -8.79 29.20 9.29
N ILE A 58 -8.50 30.38 8.73
CA ILE A 58 -9.33 30.98 7.67
C ILE A 58 -8.55 31.04 6.37
N VAL A 59 -9.19 30.64 5.29
CA VAL A 59 -8.68 30.71 3.92
C VAL A 59 -9.61 31.61 3.11
N ASP A 60 -9.10 32.76 2.70
CA ASP A 60 -9.78 33.70 1.82
C ASP A 60 -9.43 33.40 0.37
N VAL A 61 -10.42 33.02 -0.44
CA VAL A 61 -10.19 32.67 -1.84
C VAL A 61 -10.55 33.82 -2.79
N PRO A 62 -9.82 33.98 -3.89
CA PRO A 62 -10.16 34.97 -4.91
C PRO A 62 -11.51 34.65 -5.55
N GLY A 63 -12.29 35.69 -5.88
CA GLY A 63 -13.61 35.55 -6.51
C GLY A 63 -13.60 35.57 -8.03
N HIS A 64 -12.49 36.01 -8.65
CA HIS A 64 -12.45 36.26 -10.11
C HIS A 64 -12.09 34.94 -10.87
N GLU A 65 -12.78 34.69 -12.00
CA GLU A 65 -12.62 33.49 -12.86
C GLU A 65 -11.16 33.19 -13.26
N LYS A 66 -10.33 34.24 -13.45
CA LYS A 66 -8.89 34.09 -13.77
C LYS A 66 -8.08 33.42 -12.66
N PHE A 67 -8.61 33.42 -11.44
CA PHE A 67 -7.92 32.91 -10.25
C PHE A 67 -8.56 31.64 -9.66
N ILE A 68 -9.45 30.98 -10.44
CA ILE A 68 -10.07 29.71 -10.04
C ILE A 68 -9.03 28.66 -9.63
N ASN A 69 -7.86 28.64 -10.27
CA ASN A 69 -6.75 27.75 -9.88
C ASN A 69 -6.31 27.97 -8.42
N ASN A 70 -6.33 29.23 -7.96
CA ASN A 70 -6.04 29.56 -6.56
C ASN A 70 -7.21 29.13 -5.66
N MET A 71 -8.45 29.35 -6.12
CA MET A 71 -9.64 28.94 -5.39
C MET A 71 -9.65 27.42 -5.15
N VAL A 72 -9.47 26.59 -6.20
CA VAL A 72 -9.44 25.13 -6.09
C VAL A 72 -8.36 24.67 -5.09
N ALA A 73 -7.17 25.27 -5.18
CA ALA A 73 -6.09 24.94 -4.24
C ALA A 73 -6.37 25.39 -2.80
N GLY A 74 -7.16 26.43 -2.62
CA GLY A 74 -7.58 26.93 -1.31
C GLY A 74 -8.62 26.04 -0.63
N VAL A 75 -9.49 25.41 -1.41
CA VAL A 75 -10.55 24.52 -0.89
C VAL A 75 -10.00 23.27 -0.20
N VAL A 76 -8.78 22.89 -0.52
CA VAL A 76 -8.15 21.69 0.06
C VAL A 76 -8.07 21.76 1.58
N GLY A 77 -8.75 20.85 2.21
CA GLY A 77 -8.78 20.72 3.67
C GLY A 77 -9.73 21.69 4.38
N MET A 78 -10.57 22.44 3.66
CA MET A 78 -11.67 23.20 4.27
C MET A 78 -12.70 22.26 4.89
N ASP A 79 -13.19 22.63 6.06
CA ASP A 79 -14.23 21.90 6.82
C ASP A 79 -15.57 22.61 6.74
N LEU A 80 -15.56 23.93 6.59
CA LEU A 80 -16.73 24.79 6.50
C LEU A 80 -16.46 25.89 5.48
N VAL A 81 -17.43 26.22 4.66
CA VAL A 81 -17.34 27.33 3.70
C VAL A 81 -18.38 28.40 3.98
N LEU A 82 -17.95 29.65 4.00
CA LEU A 82 -18.81 30.83 4.00
C LEU A 82 -19.06 31.23 2.53
N LEU A 83 -20.24 30.90 2.00
CA LEU A 83 -20.69 31.35 0.67
C LEU A 83 -21.24 32.76 0.76
N VAL A 84 -20.43 33.75 0.36
CA VAL A 84 -20.74 35.15 0.49
C VAL A 84 -21.47 35.65 -0.75
N ILE A 85 -22.71 36.14 -0.56
CA ILE A 85 -23.59 36.69 -1.59
C ILE A 85 -23.94 38.11 -1.18
N ALA A 86 -23.80 39.07 -2.09
CA ALA A 86 -24.17 40.44 -1.83
C ALA A 86 -25.70 40.61 -1.99
N ALA A 87 -26.37 41.24 -1.01
CA ALA A 87 -27.80 41.39 -0.98
C ALA A 87 -28.35 42.30 -2.10
N ASP A 88 -27.51 43.16 -2.67
CA ASP A 88 -27.83 44.04 -3.79
C ASP A 88 -27.69 43.37 -5.17
N GLU A 89 -26.98 42.20 -5.25
CA GLU A 89 -26.67 41.57 -6.54
C GLU A 89 -27.21 40.12 -6.65
N GLY A 90 -27.36 39.39 -5.55
CA GLY A 90 -27.77 37.97 -5.54
C GLY A 90 -26.71 36.98 -6.02
N ILE A 91 -27.15 35.80 -6.48
CA ILE A 91 -26.27 34.77 -6.99
C ILE A 91 -25.76 35.08 -8.39
N MET A 92 -24.48 35.33 -8.51
CA MET A 92 -23.80 35.73 -9.74
C MET A 92 -23.08 34.52 -10.40
N PRO A 93 -22.69 34.57 -11.69
CA PRO A 93 -22.09 33.43 -12.41
C PRO A 93 -20.87 32.81 -11.71
N GLN A 94 -20.00 33.62 -11.11
CA GLN A 94 -18.84 33.11 -10.39
C GLN A 94 -19.23 32.41 -9.07
N THR A 95 -20.33 32.85 -8.44
CA THR A 95 -20.89 32.16 -7.27
C THR A 95 -21.32 30.75 -7.64
N ARG A 96 -21.99 30.58 -8.80
CA ARG A 96 -22.40 29.25 -9.32
C ARG A 96 -21.18 28.38 -9.62
N GLU A 97 -20.14 28.90 -10.31
CA GLU A 97 -18.90 28.15 -10.58
C GLU A 97 -18.21 27.74 -9.27
N HIS A 98 -18.20 28.59 -8.24
CA HIS A 98 -17.68 28.25 -6.93
C HIS A 98 -18.47 27.11 -6.26
N MET A 99 -19.79 27.16 -6.33
CA MET A 99 -20.69 26.12 -5.81
C MET A 99 -20.41 24.77 -6.50
N ASP A 100 -20.31 24.78 -7.83
CA ASP A 100 -19.99 23.59 -8.62
C ASP A 100 -18.66 22.98 -8.18
N ILE A 101 -17.61 23.79 -8.03
CA ILE A 101 -16.27 23.36 -7.57
C ILE A 101 -16.32 22.80 -6.14
N LEU A 102 -17.04 23.46 -5.22
CA LEU A 102 -17.19 23.00 -3.84
C LEU A 102 -17.88 21.63 -3.78
N ASN A 103 -18.92 21.43 -4.57
CA ASN A 103 -19.63 20.17 -4.70
C ASN A 103 -18.71 19.06 -5.26
N LEU A 104 -17.98 19.34 -6.35
CA LEU A 104 -17.03 18.41 -6.95
C LEU A 104 -15.91 17.99 -5.98
N LEU A 105 -15.47 18.91 -5.14
CA LEU A 105 -14.44 18.67 -4.13
C LEU A 105 -15.00 18.05 -2.83
N GLY A 106 -16.34 17.88 -2.74
CA GLY A 106 -16.99 17.19 -1.64
C GLY A 106 -17.04 18.02 -0.35
N ILE A 107 -17.20 19.33 -0.46
CA ILE A 107 -17.51 20.18 0.70
C ILE A 107 -18.98 19.96 1.09
N GLU A 108 -19.19 19.52 2.33
CA GLU A 108 -20.52 19.16 2.83
C GLU A 108 -21.15 20.27 3.68
N LYS A 109 -20.32 21.09 4.33
CA LYS A 109 -20.78 22.12 5.28
C LYS A 109 -20.51 23.51 4.75
N SER A 110 -21.58 24.31 4.73
CA SER A 110 -21.55 25.70 4.27
C SER A 110 -22.55 26.56 5.04
N ILE A 111 -22.20 27.83 5.20
CA ILE A 111 -23.12 28.89 5.67
C ILE A 111 -23.28 29.89 4.54
N ILE A 112 -24.51 30.19 4.19
CA ILE A 112 -24.85 31.24 3.23
C ILE A 112 -24.80 32.57 3.97
N VAL A 113 -23.91 33.46 3.54
CA VAL A 113 -23.72 34.77 4.14
C VAL A 113 -24.27 35.82 3.18
N LEU A 114 -25.50 36.32 3.45
CA LEU A 114 -26.10 37.41 2.71
C LEU A 114 -25.49 38.72 3.23
N ASN A 115 -24.48 39.21 2.53
CA ASN A 115 -23.67 40.38 2.94
C ASN A 115 -24.21 41.69 2.29
N LYS A 116 -23.72 42.83 2.75
CA LYS A 116 -24.11 44.19 2.32
C LYS A 116 -25.59 44.50 2.61
N CYS A 117 -26.13 43.93 3.67
CA CYS A 117 -27.54 44.19 4.04
C CYS A 117 -27.82 45.66 4.38
N ASP A 118 -26.79 46.48 4.61
CA ASP A 118 -26.89 47.92 4.82
C ASP A 118 -27.20 48.73 3.55
N LEU A 119 -27.06 48.12 2.36
CA LEU A 119 -27.29 48.79 1.08
C LEU A 119 -28.75 48.69 0.56
N VAL A 120 -29.57 47.85 1.19
CA VAL A 120 -30.93 47.53 0.74
C VAL A 120 -31.92 47.66 1.90
N ASP A 121 -33.20 47.78 1.60
CA ASP A 121 -34.25 47.81 2.61
C ASP A 121 -34.72 46.41 3.02
N GLU A 122 -35.57 46.30 4.02
CA GLU A 122 -36.01 45.05 4.60
C GLU A 122 -36.85 44.20 3.63
N GLU A 123 -37.70 44.86 2.82
CA GLU A 123 -38.54 44.21 1.81
C GLU A 123 -37.67 43.56 0.72
N TRP A 124 -36.63 44.26 0.28
CA TRP A 124 -35.66 43.72 -0.67
C TRP A 124 -34.87 42.55 -0.07
N LEU A 125 -34.49 42.64 1.20
CA LEU A 125 -33.78 41.57 1.88
C LEU A 125 -34.60 40.27 1.99
N GLU A 126 -35.91 40.39 2.28
CA GLU A 126 -36.81 39.23 2.32
C GLU A 126 -36.94 38.59 0.93
N MET A 127 -37.17 39.39 -0.10
CA MET A 127 -37.23 38.90 -1.49
C MET A 127 -35.92 38.22 -1.91
N MET A 128 -34.79 38.84 -1.61
CA MET A 128 -33.48 38.28 -1.96
C MET A 128 -33.21 36.97 -1.22
N GLU A 129 -33.64 36.82 0.04
CA GLU A 129 -33.54 35.56 0.76
C GLU A 129 -34.36 34.45 0.08
N GLU A 130 -35.58 34.76 -0.37
CA GLU A 130 -36.43 33.82 -1.11
C GLU A 130 -35.79 33.44 -2.44
N ASP A 131 -35.28 34.37 -3.23
CA ASP A 131 -34.59 34.14 -4.51
C ASP A 131 -33.36 33.25 -4.32
N VAL A 132 -32.52 33.52 -3.32
CA VAL A 132 -31.36 32.73 -3.00
C VAL A 132 -31.76 31.30 -2.59
N ARG A 133 -32.81 31.13 -1.78
CA ARG A 133 -33.32 29.82 -1.38
C ARG A 133 -33.87 29.03 -2.56
N GLU A 134 -34.61 29.67 -3.47
CA GLU A 134 -35.15 29.05 -4.67
C GLU A 134 -34.00 28.56 -5.58
N GLU A 135 -32.99 29.38 -5.79
CA GLU A 135 -31.85 29.05 -6.64
C GLU A 135 -30.93 27.93 -6.05
N LEU A 136 -30.88 27.81 -4.73
CA LEU A 136 -30.14 26.77 -4.04
C LEU A 136 -30.92 25.46 -3.89
N SER A 137 -32.22 25.45 -4.22
CA SER A 137 -33.04 24.24 -4.15
C SER A 137 -32.51 23.13 -5.07
N GLY A 138 -32.47 21.89 -4.58
CA GLY A 138 -31.91 20.74 -5.30
C GLY A 138 -30.38 20.71 -5.32
N THR A 139 -29.69 21.69 -4.74
CA THR A 139 -28.24 21.66 -4.58
C THR A 139 -27.81 21.12 -3.21
N PHE A 140 -26.52 20.84 -3.02
CA PHE A 140 -25.99 20.45 -1.71
C PHE A 140 -26.13 21.57 -0.64
N LEU A 141 -26.48 22.78 -1.03
CA LEU A 141 -26.69 23.97 -0.16
C LEU A 141 -28.15 24.21 0.20
N GLU A 142 -29.09 23.40 -0.26
CA GLU A 142 -30.52 23.59 -0.03
C GLU A 142 -30.87 23.81 1.46
N HIS A 143 -30.23 23.05 2.35
CA HIS A 143 -30.46 23.12 3.79
C HIS A 143 -29.40 23.91 4.56
N ALA A 144 -28.49 24.60 3.85
CA ALA A 144 -27.46 25.39 4.50
C ALA A 144 -28.08 26.60 5.27
N PRO A 145 -27.61 26.89 6.50
CA PRO A 145 -28.05 28.06 7.23
C PRO A 145 -27.72 29.34 6.47
N LEU A 146 -28.66 30.31 6.50
CA LEU A 146 -28.48 31.64 5.91
C LEU A 146 -28.42 32.69 7.01
N VAL A 147 -27.39 33.53 6.97
CA VAL A 147 -27.18 34.61 7.94
C VAL A 147 -27.03 35.93 7.19
N LYS A 148 -27.83 36.92 7.58
CA LYS A 148 -27.81 38.30 7.04
C LYS A 148 -26.76 39.13 7.78
N VAL A 149 -25.81 39.72 7.05
CA VAL A 149 -24.75 40.52 7.65
C VAL A 149 -24.45 41.80 6.87
N SER A 150 -23.87 42.75 7.54
CA SER A 150 -23.14 43.86 6.90
C SER A 150 -21.71 43.85 7.45
N ALA A 151 -20.76 43.42 6.63
CA ALA A 151 -19.34 43.45 7.00
C ALA A 151 -18.81 44.88 7.20
N ALA A 152 -19.49 45.89 6.62
CA ALA A 152 -19.11 47.29 6.74
C ALA A 152 -19.56 47.92 8.08
N THR A 153 -20.76 47.59 8.54
CA THR A 153 -21.35 48.17 9.78
C THR A 153 -21.16 47.27 11.00
N GLY A 154 -20.89 45.98 10.79
CA GLY A 154 -20.82 44.97 11.83
C GLY A 154 -22.14 44.30 12.19
N ALA A 155 -23.26 44.70 11.55
CA ALA A 155 -24.57 44.11 11.82
C ALA A 155 -24.58 42.61 11.43
N GLY A 156 -25.18 41.76 12.26
CA GLY A 156 -25.31 40.31 12.05
C GLY A 156 -24.04 39.50 12.24
N LEU A 157 -22.87 40.09 12.53
CA LEU A 157 -21.62 39.35 12.73
C LEU A 157 -21.67 38.43 13.95
N ASP A 158 -22.30 38.83 15.04
CA ASP A 158 -22.44 38.01 16.25
C ASP A 158 -23.28 36.76 15.97
N ASP A 159 -24.30 36.86 15.12
CA ASP A 159 -25.13 35.72 14.76
C ASP A 159 -24.39 34.78 13.79
N LEU A 160 -23.58 35.34 12.87
CA LEU A 160 -22.70 34.56 12.04
C LEU A 160 -21.65 33.79 12.87
N VAL A 161 -21.05 34.41 13.89
CA VAL A 161 -20.11 33.76 14.80
C VAL A 161 -20.75 32.60 15.56
N LYS A 162 -22.00 32.78 16.04
CA LYS A 162 -22.75 31.71 16.71
C LYS A 162 -23.03 30.55 15.78
N GLU A 163 -23.43 30.85 14.53
CA GLU A 163 -23.68 29.81 13.53
C GLU A 163 -22.40 29.06 13.14
N ILE A 164 -21.29 29.76 12.96
CA ILE A 164 -19.97 29.13 12.74
C ILE A 164 -19.61 28.19 13.92
N GLU A 165 -19.83 28.66 15.15
CA GLU A 165 -19.54 27.84 16.34
C GLU A 165 -20.45 26.61 16.41
N HIS A 166 -21.72 26.74 16.08
CA HIS A 166 -22.68 25.63 16.03
C HIS A 166 -22.22 24.57 15.01
N GLN A 167 -22.01 24.97 13.76
CA GLN A 167 -21.59 24.09 12.68
C GLN A 167 -20.25 23.39 12.99
N THR A 168 -19.28 24.11 13.54
CA THR A 168 -17.95 23.56 13.82
C THR A 168 -17.92 22.65 15.04
N ARG A 169 -18.77 22.89 16.06
CA ARG A 169 -18.83 22.07 17.27
C ARG A 169 -19.51 20.73 17.03
N ASP A 170 -20.68 20.77 16.41
CA ASP A 170 -21.61 19.64 16.40
C ASP A 170 -21.57 18.85 15.08
N GLU A 171 -21.20 19.47 13.97
CA GLU A 171 -21.36 18.91 12.64
C GLU A 171 -20.05 18.60 11.90
N VAL A 172 -18.93 19.25 12.25
CA VAL A 172 -17.65 18.97 11.58
C VAL A 172 -16.98 17.74 12.19
N VAL A 173 -16.72 16.75 11.34
CA VAL A 173 -15.97 15.53 11.70
C VAL A 173 -14.48 15.87 11.88
N GLN A 174 -13.90 15.47 12.99
CA GLN A 174 -12.49 15.67 13.23
C GLN A 174 -11.66 14.83 12.24
N LYS A 175 -10.69 15.46 11.57
CA LYS A 175 -9.74 14.76 10.67
C LYS A 175 -8.90 13.76 11.44
N ASP A 176 -8.63 12.63 10.80
CA ASP A 176 -7.81 11.58 11.40
C ASP A 176 -6.34 12.02 11.51
N ILE A 177 -5.86 12.07 12.74
CA ILE A 177 -4.49 12.43 13.11
C ILE A 177 -3.54 11.23 13.17
N HIS A 178 -4.06 10.00 13.09
CA HIS A 178 -3.29 8.75 13.20
C HIS A 178 -2.92 8.15 11.85
N THR A 179 -3.59 8.57 10.77
CA THR A 179 -3.27 8.14 9.41
C THR A 179 -1.94 8.71 8.91
N ILE A 180 -1.50 8.24 7.75
CA ILE A 180 -0.26 8.71 7.10
C ILE A 180 -0.34 10.22 6.83
N PRO A 181 0.59 11.04 7.35
CA PRO A 181 0.56 12.48 7.16
C PRO A 181 0.74 12.86 5.69
N ARG A 182 -0.02 13.88 5.27
CA ARG A 182 -0.01 14.41 3.92
C ARG A 182 -0.21 15.91 3.91
N LEU A 183 0.77 16.64 3.39
CA LEU A 183 0.78 18.09 3.31
C LEU A 183 0.93 18.55 1.86
N PRO A 184 -0.17 18.88 1.14
CA PRO A 184 -0.11 19.57 -0.14
C PRO A 184 0.49 20.98 0.04
N ILE A 185 1.47 21.31 -0.79
CA ILE A 185 2.22 22.58 -0.71
C ILE A 185 1.54 23.63 -1.57
N ASP A 186 1.08 24.71 -0.95
CA ASP A 186 0.49 25.84 -1.65
C ASP A 186 1.47 26.99 -1.91
N ARG A 187 2.48 27.17 -1.05
CA ARG A 187 3.50 28.21 -1.22
C ARG A 187 4.89 27.75 -0.86
N VAL A 188 5.88 28.32 -1.55
CA VAL A 188 7.30 28.10 -1.29
C VAL A 188 8.04 29.42 -1.32
N PHE A 189 8.74 29.73 -0.24
CA PHE A 189 9.53 30.95 -0.15
C PHE A 189 10.83 30.74 0.62
N THR A 190 11.73 31.68 0.53
CA THR A 190 12.99 31.67 1.26
C THR A 190 13.06 32.87 2.19
N LEU A 191 13.45 32.65 3.44
CA LEU A 191 13.80 33.71 4.35
C LEU A 191 15.33 33.75 4.54
N SER A 192 15.90 34.96 4.46
CA SER A 192 17.34 35.14 4.67
C SER A 192 17.76 34.58 6.05
N GLY A 193 18.74 33.70 6.06
CA GLY A 193 19.23 33.02 7.27
C GLY A 193 18.44 31.78 7.70
N PHE A 194 17.19 31.58 7.24
CA PHE A 194 16.34 30.45 7.65
C PHE A 194 16.26 29.33 6.60
N GLY A 195 16.46 29.62 5.31
CA GLY A 195 16.40 28.64 4.24
C GLY A 195 15.05 28.57 3.55
N THR A 196 14.66 27.37 3.10
CA THR A 196 13.42 27.13 2.33
C THR A 196 12.27 26.81 3.28
N ILE A 197 11.21 27.59 3.17
CA ILE A 197 9.97 27.41 3.91
C ILE A 197 8.85 27.07 2.94
N ILE A 198 8.07 26.07 3.30
CA ILE A 198 6.85 25.68 2.61
C ILE A 198 5.65 25.96 3.50
N THR A 199 4.50 26.22 2.89
CA THR A 199 3.22 26.27 3.61
C THR A 199 2.21 25.37 2.93
N GLY A 200 1.23 24.92 3.72
CA GLY A 200 0.12 24.09 3.28
C GLY A 200 -0.85 23.79 4.41
N THR A 201 -1.94 23.13 4.08
CA THR A 201 -2.87 22.54 5.06
C THR A 201 -2.55 21.07 5.21
N LEU A 202 -2.29 20.61 6.43
CA LEU A 202 -2.09 19.17 6.70
C LEU A 202 -3.47 18.48 6.60
N VAL A 203 -3.63 17.66 5.57
CA VAL A 203 -4.94 17.04 5.27
C VAL A 203 -5.18 15.75 6.01
N SER A 204 -4.12 15.05 6.42
CA SER A 204 -4.18 13.81 7.20
C SER A 204 -2.96 13.64 8.09
N GLY A 205 -3.07 12.87 9.16
CA GLY A 205 -1.99 12.43 10.02
C GLY A 205 -1.38 13.51 10.92
N THR A 206 -0.21 13.20 11.45
CA THR A 206 0.59 14.06 12.33
C THR A 206 2.01 14.18 11.80
N ILE A 207 2.59 15.36 11.82
CA ILE A 207 4.01 15.60 11.46
C ILE A 207 4.73 16.12 12.70
N THR A 208 5.86 15.51 13.02
CA THR A 208 6.75 15.91 14.10
C THR A 208 8.06 16.50 13.57
N LYS A 209 8.78 17.25 14.39
CA LYS A 209 10.05 17.85 13.98
C LYS A 209 11.15 16.82 13.69
N GLU A 210 11.05 15.64 14.29
CA GLU A 210 12.01 14.53 14.13
C GLU A 210 11.80 13.75 12.84
N ASP A 211 10.68 13.96 12.14
CA ASP A 211 10.33 13.21 10.95
C ASP A 211 11.27 13.53 9.78
N THR A 212 11.56 12.47 9.04
CA THR A 212 12.11 12.58 7.68
C THR A 212 10.98 12.36 6.70
N LEU A 213 10.71 13.33 5.86
CA LEU A 213 9.64 13.32 4.88
C LEU A 213 10.19 13.32 3.47
N GLN A 214 9.39 12.89 2.51
CA GLN A 214 9.71 12.90 1.09
C GLN A 214 8.78 13.87 0.35
N MET A 215 9.34 14.59 -0.59
CA MET A 215 8.61 15.50 -1.46
C MET A 215 8.21 14.80 -2.75
N TYR A 216 6.93 14.73 -3.03
CA TYR A 216 6.35 14.13 -4.22
C TYR A 216 5.84 15.20 -5.20
N PRO A 217 5.99 15.03 -6.53
CA PRO A 217 6.60 13.88 -7.23
C PRO A 217 8.14 13.96 -7.34
N VAL A 218 8.81 14.93 -6.73
CA VAL A 218 10.26 15.19 -6.87
C VAL A 218 11.12 14.02 -6.39
N GLY A 219 10.63 13.22 -5.44
CA GLY A 219 11.34 12.06 -4.90
C GLY A 219 12.44 12.40 -3.88
N LYS A 220 12.55 13.65 -3.44
CA LYS A 220 13.63 14.11 -2.55
C LYS A 220 13.24 14.03 -1.08
N GLU A 221 14.06 13.37 -0.27
CA GLU A 221 13.93 13.38 1.18
C GLU A 221 14.36 14.70 1.80
N CYS A 222 13.59 15.16 2.78
CA CYS A 222 13.82 16.40 3.52
C CYS A 222 13.66 16.18 5.02
N LYS A 223 14.48 16.90 5.79
CA LYS A 223 14.36 16.96 7.24
C LYS A 223 13.74 18.29 7.67
N ILE A 224 12.98 18.24 8.72
CA ILE A 224 12.30 19.40 9.29
C ILE A 224 13.24 20.14 10.26
N ARG A 225 13.37 21.47 10.09
CA ARG A 225 14.08 22.33 11.03
C ARG A 225 13.17 22.92 12.09
N SER A 226 12.03 23.42 11.63
CA SER A 226 10.99 23.98 12.53
C SER A 226 9.62 23.84 11.91
N ILE A 227 8.61 23.79 12.76
CA ILE A 227 7.19 23.78 12.39
C ILE A 227 6.55 24.99 13.05
N GLN A 228 5.74 25.74 12.31
CA GLN A 228 4.94 26.83 12.82
C GLN A 228 3.46 26.61 12.50
N VAL A 229 2.64 26.80 13.49
CA VAL A 229 1.17 26.78 13.37
C VAL A 229 0.65 28.10 13.91
N HIS A 230 -0.13 28.83 13.11
CA HIS A 230 -0.65 30.17 13.45
C HIS A 230 0.42 31.18 13.88
N GLY A 231 1.65 31.07 13.36
CA GLY A 231 2.79 31.93 13.70
C GLY A 231 3.56 31.54 14.96
N GLU A 232 3.16 30.49 15.65
CA GLU A 232 3.84 29.96 16.84
C GLU A 232 4.67 28.73 16.51
N ASP A 233 5.88 28.63 17.07
CA ASP A 233 6.72 27.44 16.92
C ASP A 233 6.12 26.25 17.70
N LYS A 234 5.99 25.12 17.03
CA LYS A 234 5.46 23.87 17.60
C LYS A 234 6.44 22.71 17.36
N LYS A 235 6.36 21.68 18.21
CA LYS A 235 7.13 20.44 18.03
C LYS A 235 6.48 19.51 17.02
N GLU A 236 5.14 19.59 16.91
CA GLU A 236 4.29 18.75 16.08
C GLU A 236 3.11 19.54 15.54
N CYS A 237 2.52 19.05 14.46
CA CYS A 237 1.30 19.60 13.86
C CYS A 237 0.39 18.46 13.40
N TYR A 238 -0.93 18.75 13.34
CA TYR A 238 -1.99 17.77 13.15
C TYR A 238 -2.83 18.08 11.91
N ALA A 239 -3.50 17.06 11.41
CA ALA A 239 -4.50 17.20 10.35
C ALA A 239 -5.53 18.30 10.70
N GLY A 240 -5.93 19.08 9.71
CA GLY A 240 -6.79 20.25 9.86
C GLY A 240 -6.03 21.53 10.23
N GLN A 241 -4.71 21.52 10.39
CA GLN A 241 -3.94 22.72 10.66
C GLN A 241 -3.26 23.26 9.40
N ARG A 242 -3.28 24.59 9.29
CA ARG A 242 -2.41 25.27 8.36
C ARG A 242 -1.02 25.45 8.98
N VAL A 243 -0.02 24.95 8.27
CA VAL A 243 1.35 24.88 8.80
C VAL A 243 2.35 25.56 7.89
N ALA A 244 3.42 26.09 8.50
CA ALA A 244 4.63 26.49 7.79
C ALA A 244 5.79 25.61 8.28
N ILE A 245 6.47 24.93 7.35
CA ILE A 245 7.56 24.02 7.65
C ILE A 245 8.85 24.54 7.03
N ASN A 246 9.86 24.72 7.85
CA ASN A 246 11.21 25.01 7.38
C ASN A 246 11.93 23.69 7.09
N LEU A 247 12.33 23.51 5.83
CA LEU A 247 13.01 22.32 5.36
C LEU A 247 14.53 22.50 5.26
N SER A 248 15.27 21.48 5.65
CA SER A 248 16.68 21.38 5.37
C SER A 248 16.95 20.61 4.08
N ASN A 249 18.11 20.87 3.46
CA ASN A 249 18.61 20.18 2.25
C ASN A 249 17.78 20.33 0.97
N VAL A 250 16.84 21.28 0.93
CA VAL A 250 16.00 21.54 -0.26
C VAL A 250 16.08 23.02 -0.63
N LYS A 251 16.29 23.30 -1.90
CA LYS A 251 16.31 24.68 -2.45
C LYS A 251 14.94 25.04 -3.01
N LYS A 252 14.52 26.31 -2.89
CA LYS A 252 13.24 26.79 -3.43
C LYS A 252 12.97 26.35 -4.88
N LYS A 253 14.00 26.36 -5.75
CA LYS A 253 13.88 25.99 -7.17
C LYS A 253 13.55 24.51 -7.41
N GLU A 254 13.71 23.66 -6.40
CA GLU A 254 13.42 22.21 -6.45
C GLU A 254 11.99 21.90 -6.05
N ILE A 255 11.26 22.88 -5.51
CA ILE A 255 9.89 22.73 -5.03
C ILE A 255 8.97 23.59 -5.88
N LYS A 256 7.89 23.01 -6.37
CA LYS A 256 6.80 23.74 -7.03
C LYS A 256 5.55 23.69 -6.13
N ARG A 257 4.63 24.66 -6.28
CA ARG A 257 3.25 24.51 -5.83
C ARG A 257 2.69 23.23 -6.45
N GLY A 258 1.90 22.48 -5.71
CA GLY A 258 1.37 21.18 -6.15
C GLY A 258 2.21 19.98 -5.71
N CYS A 259 3.44 20.19 -5.20
CA CYS A 259 4.15 19.14 -4.51
C CYS A 259 3.42 18.73 -3.22
N VAL A 260 3.58 17.48 -2.81
CA VAL A 260 3.04 16.93 -1.57
C VAL A 260 4.20 16.47 -0.68
N LEU A 261 4.17 16.86 0.59
CA LEU A 261 5.11 16.35 1.59
C LEU A 261 4.44 15.23 2.38
N ALA A 262 5.06 14.05 2.39
CA ALA A 262 4.55 12.83 3.05
C ALA A 262 5.74 11.93 3.46
N PRO A 263 5.53 10.88 4.29
CA PRO A 263 6.59 9.93 4.63
C PRO A 263 7.25 9.30 3.41
N PRO A 264 8.53 8.89 3.50
CA PRO A 264 9.22 8.21 2.42
C PRO A 264 8.48 6.95 1.98
N ASN A 265 8.35 6.77 0.67
CA ASN A 265 7.66 5.63 0.05
C ASN A 265 6.17 5.46 0.42
N SER A 266 5.52 6.48 0.97
CA SER A 266 4.08 6.45 1.29
C SER A 266 3.17 6.80 0.11
N MET A 267 3.73 7.35 -0.97
CA MET A 267 3.03 7.66 -2.21
C MET A 267 3.84 7.21 -3.42
N LYS A 268 3.19 7.05 -4.56
CA LYS A 268 3.84 6.80 -5.84
C LYS A 268 3.58 7.96 -6.79
N ASN A 269 4.59 8.31 -7.57
CA ASN A 269 4.40 9.20 -8.71
C ASN A 269 3.69 8.43 -9.83
N THR A 270 2.80 9.10 -10.53
CA THR A 270 2.06 8.51 -11.64
C THR A 270 1.78 9.53 -12.73
N ASP A 271 1.77 9.07 -13.96
CA ASP A 271 1.31 9.76 -15.16
C ASP A 271 -0.02 9.20 -15.69
N LEU A 272 -0.59 8.21 -14.99
CA LEU A 272 -1.86 7.57 -15.32
C LEU A 272 -2.78 7.51 -14.11
N LEU A 273 -4.06 7.86 -14.31
CA LEU A 273 -5.11 7.76 -13.29
C LEU A 273 -6.36 7.12 -13.90
N ASP A 274 -6.95 6.15 -13.21
CA ASP A 274 -8.32 5.76 -13.47
C ASP A 274 -9.25 6.51 -12.53
N VAL A 275 -10.26 7.13 -13.08
CA VAL A 275 -11.16 8.02 -12.34
C VAL A 275 -12.63 7.76 -12.69
N LYS A 276 -13.52 8.08 -11.75
CA LYS A 276 -14.92 8.39 -12.05
C LYS A 276 -15.02 9.89 -12.28
N LEU A 277 -15.46 10.28 -13.45
CA LEU A 277 -15.60 11.68 -13.84
C LEU A 277 -17.07 12.02 -14.05
N ASN A 278 -17.54 13.09 -13.40
CA ASN A 278 -18.87 13.64 -13.54
C ASN A 278 -18.76 14.98 -14.30
N VAL A 279 -19.53 15.13 -15.38
CA VAL A 279 -19.66 16.39 -16.10
C VAL A 279 -20.76 17.20 -15.43
N LEU A 280 -20.52 18.48 -15.19
CA LEU A 280 -21.49 19.38 -14.56
C LEU A 280 -22.74 19.54 -15.43
N ASP A 281 -23.91 19.62 -14.80
CA ASP A 281 -25.18 19.96 -15.49
C ASP A 281 -25.11 21.33 -16.18
N SER A 282 -24.39 22.29 -15.55
CA SER A 282 -24.15 23.64 -16.06
C SER A 282 -23.20 23.69 -17.26
N SER A 283 -22.51 22.59 -17.60
CA SER A 283 -21.59 22.55 -18.73
C SER A 283 -22.34 22.66 -20.06
N VAL A 284 -21.90 23.56 -20.92
CA VAL A 284 -22.44 23.70 -22.28
C VAL A 284 -21.72 22.77 -23.29
N ARG A 285 -20.69 22.08 -22.86
CA ARG A 285 -19.81 21.28 -23.72
C ARG A 285 -19.77 19.83 -23.29
N ILE A 286 -19.64 18.97 -24.29
CA ILE A 286 -19.54 17.52 -24.14
C ILE A 286 -18.07 17.12 -24.02
N LEU A 287 -17.75 16.20 -23.13
CA LEU A 287 -16.42 15.61 -23.02
C LEU A 287 -16.27 14.46 -24.03
N THR A 288 -15.35 14.60 -24.96
CA THR A 288 -15.04 13.59 -25.97
C THR A 288 -13.70 12.91 -25.70
N ASN A 289 -13.49 11.76 -26.35
CA ASN A 289 -12.27 10.99 -26.20
C ASN A 289 -11.02 11.77 -26.67
N HIS A 290 -9.91 11.68 -25.90
CA HIS A 290 -8.64 12.41 -26.08
C HIS A 290 -8.71 13.93 -25.88
N THR A 291 -9.79 14.46 -25.32
CA THR A 291 -9.88 15.87 -24.93
C THR A 291 -8.74 16.22 -23.98
N ARG A 292 -8.06 17.34 -24.25
CA ARG A 292 -7.00 17.90 -23.41
C ARG A 292 -7.62 18.79 -22.33
N LEU A 293 -7.26 18.54 -21.08
CA LEU A 293 -7.84 19.19 -19.90
C LEU A 293 -6.74 19.69 -18.97
N HIS A 294 -7.07 20.70 -18.18
CA HIS A 294 -6.40 21.01 -16.92
C HIS A 294 -6.99 20.11 -15.85
N PHE A 295 -6.15 19.40 -15.12
CA PHE A 295 -6.48 18.57 -13.98
C PHE A 295 -6.00 19.24 -12.70
N PHE A 296 -6.91 19.42 -11.76
CA PHE A 296 -6.66 20.03 -10.46
C PHE A 296 -6.93 19.03 -9.35
N THR A 297 -5.97 18.78 -8.50
CA THR A 297 -6.13 17.98 -7.29
C THR A 297 -5.20 18.48 -6.19
N GLY A 298 -5.72 18.63 -4.97
CA GLY A 298 -4.94 19.28 -3.94
C GLY A 298 -4.53 20.69 -4.39
N THR A 299 -3.26 21.00 -4.29
CA THR A 299 -2.67 22.27 -4.74
C THR A 299 -2.03 22.15 -6.13
N SER A 300 -2.13 20.98 -6.78
CA SER A 300 -1.52 20.68 -8.07
C SER A 300 -2.40 21.06 -9.24
N GLU A 301 -1.78 21.56 -10.31
CA GLU A 301 -2.38 21.78 -11.61
C GLU A 301 -1.49 21.14 -12.67
N VAL A 302 -2.03 20.18 -13.43
CA VAL A 302 -1.31 19.45 -14.48
C VAL A 302 -2.21 19.27 -15.69
N LEU A 303 -1.63 19.34 -16.89
CA LEU A 303 -2.35 19.02 -18.11
C LEU A 303 -2.49 17.49 -18.29
N CYS A 304 -3.64 17.08 -18.80
CA CYS A 304 -3.90 15.68 -19.08
C CYS A 304 -4.74 15.49 -20.36
N ARG A 305 -4.85 14.23 -20.78
CA ARG A 305 -5.77 13.78 -21.83
C ARG A 305 -6.74 12.76 -21.28
N ALA A 306 -8.03 12.95 -21.52
CA ALA A 306 -9.09 12.05 -21.10
C ALA A 306 -9.27 10.92 -22.11
N VAL A 307 -9.14 9.66 -21.69
CA VAL A 307 -9.49 8.47 -22.45
C VAL A 307 -10.75 7.87 -21.84
N LEU A 308 -11.87 8.00 -22.53
CA LEU A 308 -13.17 7.50 -22.08
C LEU A 308 -13.18 5.97 -22.21
N LEU A 309 -13.51 5.24 -21.15
CA LEU A 309 -13.40 3.77 -21.12
C LEU A 309 -14.74 3.07 -21.40
N ASP A 310 -15.85 3.66 -20.99
CA ASP A 310 -17.21 3.06 -21.03
C ASP A 310 -18.18 3.74 -21.99
N LYS A 311 -17.88 4.96 -22.47
CA LYS A 311 -18.74 5.77 -23.32
C LYS A 311 -17.97 6.36 -24.50
N GLU A 312 -18.64 6.78 -25.57
CA GLU A 312 -18.05 7.55 -26.66
C GLU A 312 -17.85 9.02 -26.27
N GLU A 313 -18.81 9.54 -25.55
CA GLU A 313 -18.83 10.92 -25.02
C GLU A 313 -19.56 10.97 -23.68
N ILE A 314 -19.28 12.00 -22.87
CA ILE A 314 -19.97 12.27 -21.60
C ILE A 314 -20.56 13.65 -21.70
N GLY A 315 -21.90 13.74 -21.68
CA GLY A 315 -22.67 14.97 -21.75
C GLY A 315 -22.87 15.64 -20.39
N PRO A 316 -23.47 16.85 -20.38
CA PRO A 316 -23.85 17.52 -19.14
C PRO A 316 -24.72 16.65 -18.24
N GLY A 317 -24.44 16.62 -16.95
CA GLY A 317 -25.12 15.78 -15.95
C GLY A 317 -24.77 14.31 -16.00
N GLU A 318 -23.92 13.87 -16.94
CA GLU A 318 -23.53 12.48 -17.06
C GLU A 318 -22.20 12.20 -16.35
N SER A 319 -22.00 10.92 -16.04
CA SER A 319 -20.74 10.41 -15.51
C SER A 319 -20.19 9.25 -16.34
N GLY A 320 -18.88 9.03 -16.26
CA GLY A 320 -18.22 7.92 -16.93
C GLY A 320 -16.91 7.52 -16.27
N TYR A 321 -16.39 6.35 -16.65
CA TYR A 321 -15.05 5.90 -16.28
C TYR A 321 -14.04 6.41 -17.29
N VAL A 322 -13.02 7.10 -16.78
CA VAL A 322 -12.03 7.78 -17.61
C VAL A 322 -10.63 7.39 -17.12
N GLN A 323 -9.74 7.09 -18.07
CA GLN A 323 -8.31 7.04 -17.79
C GLN A 323 -7.69 8.38 -18.17
N LEU A 324 -7.20 9.12 -17.19
CA LEU A 324 -6.50 10.38 -17.40
C LEU A 324 -5.00 10.09 -17.61
N ARG A 325 -4.47 10.60 -18.73
CA ARG A 325 -3.04 10.54 -19.07
C ARG A 325 -2.43 11.89 -18.84
N MET A 326 -1.62 12.00 -17.80
CA MET A 326 -1.00 13.24 -17.37
C MET A 326 0.18 13.60 -18.27
N GLU A 327 0.43 14.90 -18.48
CA GLU A 327 1.61 15.40 -19.20
C GLU A 327 2.83 15.57 -18.26
N GLU A 328 2.61 15.63 -16.94
CA GLU A 328 3.63 15.60 -15.88
C GLU A 328 3.21 14.60 -14.79
N GLU A 329 4.18 14.03 -14.07
CA GLU A 329 3.88 13.15 -12.93
C GLU A 329 3.17 13.91 -11.80
N VAL A 330 2.18 13.25 -11.21
CA VAL A 330 1.44 13.70 -10.02
C VAL A 330 1.55 12.69 -8.90
N ALA A 331 1.30 13.14 -7.69
CA ALA A 331 1.22 12.27 -6.51
C ALA A 331 -0.19 12.39 -5.92
N VAL A 332 -1.00 11.38 -6.17
CA VAL A 332 -2.39 11.29 -5.71
C VAL A 332 -2.66 9.95 -5.06
N ARG A 333 -3.75 9.86 -4.32
CA ARG A 333 -4.24 8.63 -3.69
C ARG A 333 -5.63 8.29 -4.22
N ARG A 334 -6.03 7.03 -4.05
CA ARG A 334 -7.43 6.64 -4.22
C ARG A 334 -8.32 7.48 -3.31
N GLY A 335 -9.49 7.88 -3.82
CA GLY A 335 -10.42 8.74 -3.08
C GLY A 335 -10.12 10.23 -3.19
N ASP A 336 -8.96 10.65 -3.71
CA ASP A 336 -8.70 12.07 -3.94
C ASP A 336 -9.72 12.65 -4.92
N LYS A 337 -10.29 13.77 -4.53
CA LYS A 337 -11.18 14.55 -5.38
C LYS A 337 -10.38 15.40 -6.35
N PHE A 338 -10.95 15.64 -7.51
CA PHE A 338 -10.34 16.47 -8.53
C PHE A 338 -11.38 17.28 -9.30
N VAL A 339 -10.91 18.36 -9.92
CA VAL A 339 -11.67 19.19 -10.85
C VAL A 339 -10.96 19.17 -12.20
N VAL A 340 -11.73 19.18 -13.29
CA VAL A 340 -11.20 19.32 -14.65
C VAL A 340 -11.79 20.52 -15.36
N ARG A 341 -10.92 21.24 -16.08
CA ARG A 341 -11.29 22.39 -16.91
C ARG A 341 -10.81 22.19 -18.34
N PHE A 342 -11.55 22.70 -19.32
CA PHE A 342 -11.08 22.68 -20.71
C PHE A 342 -9.78 23.45 -20.87
N TYR A 343 -8.93 22.99 -21.80
CA TYR A 343 -7.68 23.66 -22.09
C TYR A 343 -7.90 25.06 -22.69
N SER A 344 -8.89 25.20 -23.59
CA SER A 344 -9.23 26.49 -24.19
C SER A 344 -10.62 26.44 -24.85
N PRO A 345 -11.52 27.38 -24.55
CA PRO A 345 -11.46 28.31 -23.42
C PRO A 345 -11.41 27.57 -22.07
N MET A 346 -10.86 28.22 -21.04
CA MET A 346 -10.70 27.61 -19.72
C MET A 346 -12.03 27.70 -18.95
N GLU A 347 -12.84 26.67 -19.07
CA GLU A 347 -14.16 26.52 -18.41
C GLU A 347 -14.13 25.27 -17.54
N THR A 348 -14.71 25.31 -16.36
CA THR A 348 -14.91 24.13 -15.51
C THR A 348 -15.93 23.21 -16.16
N ILE A 349 -15.53 21.98 -16.48
CA ILE A 349 -16.42 21.01 -17.11
C ILE A 349 -16.94 19.98 -16.12
N GLY A 350 -16.19 19.66 -15.09
CA GLY A 350 -16.56 18.61 -14.16
C GLY A 350 -15.43 18.26 -13.20
N GLY A 351 -15.57 17.13 -12.56
CA GLY A 351 -14.61 16.59 -11.60
C GLY A 351 -15.00 15.20 -11.18
N GLY A 352 -14.46 14.73 -10.09
CA GLY A 352 -14.79 13.39 -9.60
C GLY A 352 -13.80 12.85 -8.60
N VAL A 353 -13.62 11.53 -8.63
CA VAL A 353 -12.79 10.82 -7.66
C VAL A 353 -11.78 9.92 -8.36
N VAL A 354 -10.57 9.86 -7.82
CA VAL A 354 -9.52 8.94 -8.26
C VAL A 354 -9.86 7.54 -7.73
N LEU A 355 -10.05 6.59 -8.65
CA LEU A 355 -10.32 5.19 -8.32
C LEU A 355 -9.02 4.40 -8.17
N GLU A 356 -8.06 4.64 -9.06
CA GLU A 356 -6.75 3.99 -9.01
C GLU A 356 -5.64 4.94 -9.47
N PRO A 357 -4.67 5.27 -8.60
CA PRO A 357 -3.43 5.90 -8.99
C PRO A 357 -2.48 4.85 -9.58
N ASN A 358 -1.81 5.17 -10.71
CA ASN A 358 -0.84 4.31 -11.38
C ASN A 358 -1.41 2.98 -11.95
N PRO A 359 -2.55 3.01 -12.66
CA PRO A 359 -3.12 1.84 -13.32
C PRO A 359 -2.26 1.40 -14.52
N LYS A 360 -2.55 0.21 -15.05
CA LYS A 360 -2.09 -0.17 -16.40
C LYS A 360 -2.92 0.54 -17.46
N ILE A 361 -2.34 0.72 -18.66
CA ILE A 361 -3.09 1.25 -19.81
C ILE A 361 -4.26 0.31 -20.13
N LYS A 362 -5.47 0.85 -20.10
CA LYS A 362 -6.71 0.12 -20.34
C LYS A 362 -7.23 0.35 -21.77
N ARG A 363 -7.92 -0.65 -22.32
CA ARG A 363 -8.62 -0.54 -23.60
C ARG A 363 -10.06 -0.14 -23.35
N ARG A 364 -10.60 0.70 -24.23
CA ARG A 364 -11.99 1.15 -24.19
C ARG A 364 -12.97 -0.01 -24.40
N PHE A 365 -14.15 0.10 -23.83
CA PHE A 365 -15.31 -0.78 -24.00
C PHE A 365 -15.06 -2.26 -23.64
N GLN A 366 -14.13 -2.53 -22.72
CA GLN A 366 -13.93 -3.89 -22.21
C GLN A 366 -14.79 -4.12 -20.96
N PRO A 367 -15.75 -5.07 -20.99
CA PRO A 367 -16.65 -5.31 -19.86
C PRO A 367 -15.92 -5.59 -18.56
N GLU A 368 -14.83 -6.36 -18.61
CA GLU A 368 -14.02 -6.72 -17.43
C GLU A 368 -13.38 -5.48 -16.78
N VAL A 369 -12.92 -4.53 -17.62
CA VAL A 369 -12.33 -3.27 -17.14
C VAL A 369 -13.38 -2.40 -16.46
N ILE A 370 -14.57 -2.31 -17.07
CA ILE A 370 -15.67 -1.51 -16.53
C ILE A 370 -16.15 -2.10 -15.20
N GLU A 371 -16.28 -3.42 -15.13
CA GLU A 371 -16.69 -4.09 -13.90
C GLU A 371 -15.65 -3.96 -12.78
N GLU A 372 -14.35 -4.05 -13.11
CA GLU A 372 -13.27 -3.76 -12.18
C GLU A 372 -13.39 -2.33 -11.60
N LEU A 373 -13.64 -1.33 -12.47
CA LEU A 373 -13.76 0.07 -12.03
C LEU A 373 -15.01 0.31 -11.18
N LYS A 374 -16.14 -0.36 -11.49
CA LYS A 374 -17.36 -0.32 -10.66
C LYS A 374 -17.10 -0.86 -9.26
N ARG A 375 -16.44 -2.00 -9.16
CA ARG A 375 -16.04 -2.56 -7.86
C ARG A 375 -15.12 -1.63 -7.08
N LYS A 376 -14.21 -0.92 -7.77
CA LYS A 376 -13.35 0.09 -7.13
C LYS A 376 -14.11 1.33 -6.70
N GLU A 377 -15.19 1.70 -7.39
CA GLU A 377 -16.05 2.83 -7.00
C GLU A 377 -16.93 2.49 -5.80
N GLU A 378 -17.57 1.32 -5.81
CA GLU A 378 -18.59 0.90 -4.85
C GLU A 378 -18.01 0.09 -3.66
N GLY A 379 -16.81 -0.51 -3.85
CA GLY A 379 -16.22 -1.45 -2.91
C GLY A 379 -15.67 -0.78 -1.64
N SER A 380 -15.79 -1.52 -0.55
CA SER A 380 -15.15 -1.20 0.73
C SER A 380 -13.61 -1.21 0.61
N SER A 381 -12.91 -0.76 1.64
CA SER A 381 -11.44 -0.92 1.73
C SER A 381 -11.02 -2.39 1.63
N ALA A 382 -11.76 -3.28 2.28
CA ALA A 382 -11.54 -4.73 2.24
C ALA A 382 -11.63 -5.29 0.81
N ASP A 383 -12.66 -4.90 0.02
CA ASP A 383 -12.80 -5.34 -1.39
C ASP A 383 -11.59 -4.95 -2.24
N VAL A 384 -11.05 -3.75 -2.01
CA VAL A 384 -9.87 -3.27 -2.73
C VAL A 384 -8.61 -4.02 -2.32
N ILE A 385 -8.47 -4.31 -1.04
CA ILE A 385 -7.38 -5.15 -0.52
C ILE A 385 -7.46 -6.54 -1.15
N GLU A 386 -8.63 -7.18 -1.17
CA GLU A 386 -8.84 -8.49 -1.79
C GLU A 386 -8.42 -8.50 -3.27
N MET A 387 -8.81 -7.47 -4.04
CA MET A 387 -8.40 -7.32 -5.44
C MET A 387 -6.88 -7.23 -5.59
N HIS A 388 -6.21 -6.44 -4.74
CA HIS A 388 -4.74 -6.34 -4.76
C HIS A 388 -4.08 -7.66 -4.38
N VAL A 389 -4.59 -8.38 -3.39
CA VAL A 389 -4.11 -9.72 -3.00
C VAL A 389 -4.25 -10.69 -4.17
N LYS A 390 -5.41 -10.71 -4.84
CA LYS A 390 -5.66 -11.55 -6.02
C LYS A 390 -4.71 -11.26 -7.18
N SER A 391 -4.41 -9.99 -7.42
CA SER A 391 -3.48 -9.59 -8.50
C SER A 391 -2.02 -9.96 -8.24
N HIS A 392 -1.64 -10.26 -6.98
CA HIS A 392 -0.29 -10.64 -6.55
C HIS A 392 -0.18 -12.14 -6.17
N ALA A 393 -1.03 -12.98 -6.75
CA ALA A 393 -1.13 -14.41 -6.45
C ALA A 393 0.20 -15.18 -6.49
N GLU A 394 1.11 -14.83 -7.41
CA GLU A 394 2.38 -15.54 -7.62
C GLU A 394 3.50 -15.15 -6.63
N THR A 395 3.45 -13.94 -6.05
CA THR A 395 4.52 -13.39 -5.21
C THR A 395 4.14 -13.30 -3.74
N LEU A 396 2.85 -13.34 -3.47
CA LEU A 396 2.18 -12.89 -2.26
C LEU A 396 2.53 -11.42 -1.95
N ILE A 397 1.58 -10.69 -1.43
CA ILE A 397 1.74 -9.28 -1.07
C ILE A 397 1.80 -9.13 0.44
N THR A 398 2.49 -8.11 0.94
CA THR A 398 2.55 -7.85 2.38
C THR A 398 1.57 -6.75 2.80
N VAL A 399 1.21 -6.73 4.10
CA VAL A 399 0.38 -5.68 4.69
C VAL A 399 1.00 -4.29 4.46
N THR A 400 2.31 -4.16 4.62
CA THR A 400 3.00 -2.89 4.34
C THR A 400 2.91 -2.48 2.86
N GLU A 401 2.96 -3.43 1.92
CA GLU A 401 2.78 -3.15 0.49
C GLU A 401 1.33 -2.81 0.17
N LEU A 402 0.36 -3.50 0.78
CA LEU A 402 -1.07 -3.17 0.67
C LEU A 402 -1.36 -1.76 1.19
N ALA A 403 -0.85 -1.39 2.36
CA ALA A 403 -0.98 -0.05 2.92
C ALA A 403 -0.49 1.04 1.96
N LYS A 404 0.63 0.79 1.27
CA LYS A 404 1.15 1.72 0.24
C LYS A 404 0.29 1.79 -1.02
N LEU A 405 -0.31 0.68 -1.45
CA LEU A 405 -1.14 0.63 -2.64
C LEU A 405 -2.52 1.23 -2.41
N THR A 406 -3.11 0.97 -1.25
CA THR A 406 -4.46 1.42 -0.87
C THR A 406 -4.44 2.80 -0.22
N ALA A 407 -3.27 3.26 0.24
CA ALA A 407 -3.08 4.48 1.01
C ALA A 407 -3.81 4.49 2.37
N LEU A 408 -4.07 3.32 2.91
CA LEU A 408 -4.57 3.11 4.27
C LEU A 408 -3.40 3.02 5.26
N SER A 409 -3.68 3.21 6.54
CA SER A 409 -2.70 2.90 7.60
C SER A 409 -2.45 1.39 7.66
N PRO A 410 -1.29 0.94 8.14
CA PRO A 410 -1.04 -0.49 8.38
C PRO A 410 -2.09 -1.14 9.28
N GLU A 411 -2.56 -0.42 10.30
CA GLU A 411 -3.59 -0.86 11.25
C GLU A 411 -4.94 -1.10 10.58
N GLU A 412 -5.37 -0.19 9.68
CA GLU A 412 -6.59 -0.35 8.90
C GLU A 412 -6.49 -1.56 7.97
N VAL A 413 -5.35 -1.73 7.29
CA VAL A 413 -5.10 -2.88 6.42
C VAL A 413 -5.08 -4.18 7.22
N GLU A 414 -4.48 -4.21 8.41
CA GLU A 414 -4.50 -5.39 9.29
C GLU A 414 -5.92 -5.78 9.71
N GLN A 415 -6.77 -4.79 9.99
CA GLN A 415 -8.17 -5.02 10.32
C GLN A 415 -8.94 -5.60 9.13
N ASP A 416 -8.81 -5.01 7.94
CA ASP A 416 -9.45 -5.50 6.73
C ASP A 416 -8.93 -6.90 6.33
N VAL A 417 -7.62 -7.15 6.46
CA VAL A 417 -7.02 -8.47 6.23
C VAL A 417 -7.59 -9.51 7.19
N LYS A 418 -7.79 -9.16 8.45
CA LYS A 418 -8.39 -10.07 9.44
C LYS A 418 -9.85 -10.36 9.09
N GLU A 419 -10.63 -9.36 8.69
CA GLU A 419 -12.01 -9.55 8.24
C GLU A 419 -12.08 -10.48 7.03
N LEU A 420 -11.25 -10.27 6.01
CA LEU A 420 -11.17 -11.11 4.81
C LEU A 420 -10.69 -12.55 5.12
N GLU A 421 -9.82 -12.72 6.10
CA GLU A 421 -9.38 -14.04 6.58
C GLU A 421 -10.51 -14.77 7.30
N GLU A 422 -11.28 -14.09 8.17
CA GLU A 422 -12.46 -14.63 8.83
C GLU A 422 -13.57 -15.02 7.83
N GLN A 423 -13.69 -14.28 6.72
CA GLN A 423 -14.60 -14.61 5.61
C GLN A 423 -14.08 -15.76 4.72
N GLY A 424 -12.82 -16.17 4.88
CA GLY A 424 -12.18 -17.23 4.09
C GLY A 424 -11.76 -16.81 2.67
N SER A 425 -11.76 -15.51 2.38
CA SER A 425 -11.32 -14.97 1.09
C SER A 425 -9.80 -15.00 0.92
N ILE A 426 -9.05 -14.92 2.01
CA ILE A 426 -7.59 -14.88 2.01
C ILE A 426 -6.99 -15.74 3.13
N TYR A 427 -5.69 -16.01 3.01
CA TYR A 427 -4.84 -16.57 4.06
C TYR A 427 -3.77 -15.55 4.46
N ALA A 428 -3.56 -15.35 5.76
CA ALA A 428 -2.53 -14.49 6.30
C ALA A 428 -1.37 -15.31 6.90
N PHE A 429 -0.15 -14.94 6.58
CA PHE A 429 1.08 -15.57 7.07
C PHE A 429 1.92 -14.56 7.86
N PRO A 430 1.71 -14.42 9.18
CA PRO A 430 2.50 -13.53 10.01
C PRO A 430 3.97 -13.95 10.05
N MET A 431 4.88 -12.98 9.80
CA MET A 431 6.32 -13.14 9.85
C MET A 431 6.92 -12.08 10.79
N ARG A 432 8.22 -12.18 11.12
CA ARG A 432 8.88 -11.26 12.07
C ARG A 432 8.79 -9.76 11.70
N LYS A 433 8.72 -9.44 10.40
CA LYS A 433 8.79 -8.05 9.92
C LYS A 433 7.50 -7.56 9.31
N ASP A 434 6.65 -8.45 8.81
CA ASP A 434 5.45 -8.11 8.05
C ASP A 434 4.55 -9.34 7.93
N THR A 435 3.27 -9.16 7.58
CA THR A 435 2.33 -10.24 7.28
C THR A 435 2.16 -10.38 5.77
N TYR A 436 2.38 -11.60 5.24
CA TYR A 436 2.12 -11.93 3.85
C TYR A 436 0.68 -12.41 3.69
N VAL A 437 0.05 -12.02 2.59
CA VAL A 437 -1.36 -12.34 2.33
C VAL A 437 -1.49 -13.04 0.98
N TRP A 438 -2.33 -14.07 0.93
CA TRP A 438 -2.56 -14.90 -0.25
C TRP A 438 -4.05 -15.14 -0.48
N HIS A 439 -4.52 -14.98 -1.72
CA HIS A 439 -5.92 -15.17 -2.05
C HIS A 439 -6.32 -16.66 -2.02
N SER A 440 -7.47 -16.99 -1.46
CA SER A 440 -7.94 -18.38 -1.30
C SER A 440 -8.14 -19.12 -2.63
N ASP A 441 -8.61 -18.42 -3.70
CA ASP A 441 -8.72 -19.00 -5.04
C ASP A 441 -7.35 -19.43 -5.59
N SER A 442 -6.32 -18.60 -5.35
CA SER A 442 -4.96 -18.88 -5.80
C SER A 442 -4.33 -20.03 -5.02
N ALA A 443 -4.67 -20.13 -3.73
CA ALA A 443 -4.26 -21.25 -2.89
C ALA A 443 -4.89 -22.57 -3.37
N ARG A 444 -6.19 -22.56 -3.67
CA ARG A 444 -6.91 -23.73 -4.23
C ARG A 444 -6.36 -24.18 -5.58
N GLU A 445 -6.00 -23.23 -6.44
CA GLU A 445 -5.39 -23.58 -7.73
C GLU A 445 -3.98 -24.16 -7.55
N ALA A 446 -3.18 -23.59 -6.65
CA ALA A 446 -1.85 -24.13 -6.31
C ALA A 446 -1.96 -25.54 -5.68
N GLU A 447 -2.94 -25.77 -4.80
CA GLU A 447 -3.27 -27.07 -4.24
C GLU A 447 -3.58 -28.09 -5.34
N ARG A 448 -4.49 -27.74 -6.26
CA ARG A 448 -4.90 -28.62 -7.36
C ARG A 448 -3.71 -29.02 -8.25
N ILE A 449 -2.85 -28.05 -8.58
CA ILE A 449 -1.64 -28.28 -9.39
C ILE A 449 -0.67 -29.19 -8.64
N LEU A 450 -0.43 -28.92 -7.35
CA LEU A 450 0.51 -29.67 -6.53
C LEU A 450 0.04 -31.11 -6.29
N LEU A 451 -1.22 -31.31 -5.93
CA LEU A 451 -1.81 -32.64 -5.77
C LEU A 451 -1.69 -33.50 -7.05
N LYS A 452 -1.94 -32.90 -8.20
CA LYS A 452 -1.76 -33.57 -9.48
C LYS A 452 -0.30 -33.99 -9.68
N ALA A 453 0.63 -33.07 -9.44
CA ALA A 453 2.05 -33.34 -9.61
C ALA A 453 2.57 -34.42 -8.65
N LEU A 454 2.11 -34.43 -7.38
CA LEU A 454 2.46 -35.44 -6.39
C LEU A 454 1.97 -36.83 -6.83
N LYS A 455 0.70 -36.94 -7.24
CA LYS A 455 0.12 -38.23 -7.71
C LYS A 455 0.83 -38.78 -8.94
N GLU A 456 1.07 -37.93 -9.95
CA GLU A 456 1.82 -38.35 -11.15
C GLU A 456 3.24 -38.81 -10.80
N TYR A 457 3.89 -38.17 -9.84
CA TYR A 457 5.22 -38.55 -9.38
C TYR A 457 5.20 -39.88 -8.62
N GLU A 458 4.26 -40.08 -7.72
CA GLU A 458 4.08 -41.30 -6.92
C GLU A 458 3.76 -42.52 -7.80
N GLU A 459 2.96 -42.33 -8.84
CA GLU A 459 2.68 -43.38 -9.84
C GLU A 459 3.93 -43.73 -10.66
N THR A 460 4.71 -42.72 -11.05
CA THR A 460 5.91 -42.89 -11.88
C THR A 460 7.08 -43.48 -11.08
N TYR A 461 7.22 -43.09 -9.82
CA TYR A 461 8.35 -43.46 -8.96
C TYR A 461 7.89 -44.09 -7.62
N PRO A 462 7.26 -45.27 -7.67
CA PRO A 462 6.61 -45.87 -6.49
C PRO A 462 7.57 -46.29 -5.37
N TYR A 463 8.89 -46.28 -5.61
CA TYR A 463 9.91 -46.57 -4.62
C TYR A 463 10.65 -45.31 -4.12
N ARG A 464 10.03 -44.12 -4.23
CA ARG A 464 10.56 -42.85 -3.69
C ARG A 464 9.62 -42.29 -2.65
N TYR A 465 10.14 -41.56 -1.67
CA TYR A 465 9.35 -40.97 -0.59
C TYR A 465 8.48 -39.77 -1.04
N GLY A 466 8.68 -39.28 -2.26
CA GLY A 466 7.97 -38.14 -2.83
C GLY A 466 8.91 -37.17 -3.55
N ILE A 467 8.41 -35.99 -3.88
CA ILE A 467 9.17 -34.94 -4.54
C ILE A 467 9.94 -34.13 -3.47
N LYS A 468 11.22 -33.83 -3.73
CA LYS A 468 12.00 -32.97 -2.83
C LYS A 468 11.37 -31.60 -2.68
N LYS A 469 11.23 -31.11 -1.44
CA LYS A 469 10.69 -29.80 -1.10
C LYS A 469 11.32 -28.66 -1.91
N ALA A 470 12.65 -28.67 -2.08
CA ALA A 470 13.37 -27.68 -2.88
C ALA A 470 12.98 -27.72 -4.37
N GLN A 471 12.71 -28.91 -4.93
CA GLN A 471 12.27 -29.06 -6.31
C GLN A 471 10.86 -28.51 -6.51
N VAL A 472 9.94 -28.75 -5.58
CA VAL A 472 8.59 -28.19 -5.61
C VAL A 472 8.64 -26.66 -5.55
N GLN A 473 9.46 -26.09 -4.66
CA GLN A 473 9.65 -24.64 -4.58
C GLN A 473 10.14 -24.05 -5.91
N THR A 474 11.18 -24.61 -6.48
CA THR A 474 11.77 -24.10 -7.73
C THR A 474 10.89 -24.30 -8.96
N THR A 475 9.95 -25.24 -8.90
CA THR A 475 9.04 -25.53 -10.03
C THR A 475 7.75 -24.71 -9.93
N TYR A 476 7.09 -24.70 -8.78
CA TYR A 476 5.73 -24.17 -8.61
C TYR A 476 5.68 -22.87 -7.83
N PHE A 477 6.67 -22.57 -6.97
CA PHE A 477 6.70 -21.41 -6.09
C PHE A 477 7.94 -20.54 -6.29
N LYS A 478 8.41 -20.38 -7.54
CA LYS A 478 9.66 -19.68 -7.90
C LYS A 478 9.79 -18.27 -7.34
N LYS A 479 8.66 -17.55 -7.25
CA LYS A 479 8.63 -16.14 -6.83
C LYS A 479 8.34 -15.98 -5.33
N VAL A 480 8.07 -17.08 -4.63
CA VAL A 480 7.75 -17.08 -3.20
C VAL A 480 9.04 -17.21 -2.38
N LYS A 481 9.16 -16.38 -1.35
CA LYS A 481 10.31 -16.44 -0.42
C LYS A 481 10.33 -17.77 0.36
N PRO A 482 11.50 -18.36 0.62
CA PRO A 482 11.60 -19.69 1.26
C PRO A 482 10.84 -19.82 2.58
N ASN A 483 10.91 -18.80 3.44
CA ASN A 483 10.24 -18.78 4.72
C ASN A 483 8.68 -18.68 4.61
N VAL A 484 8.18 -18.02 3.56
CA VAL A 484 6.74 -17.95 3.27
C VAL A 484 6.28 -19.27 2.65
N TYR A 485 7.11 -19.86 1.77
CA TYR A 485 6.85 -21.17 1.20
C TYR A 485 6.70 -22.25 2.29
N ASP A 486 7.51 -22.20 3.35
CA ASP A 486 7.37 -23.09 4.50
C ASP A 486 6.01 -22.98 5.18
N LYS A 487 5.45 -21.77 5.27
CA LYS A 487 4.12 -21.52 5.83
C LYS A 487 3.00 -22.06 4.92
N ILE A 488 3.16 -21.91 3.61
CA ILE A 488 2.23 -22.51 2.63
C ILE A 488 2.20 -24.03 2.76
N LEU A 489 3.37 -24.66 2.91
CA LEU A 489 3.41 -26.12 3.12
C LEU A 489 2.76 -26.54 4.44
N MET A 490 2.92 -25.75 5.50
CA MET A 490 2.22 -26.01 6.77
C MET A 490 0.69 -25.93 6.60
N LEU A 491 0.21 -24.91 5.91
CA LEU A 491 -1.22 -24.76 5.59
C LEU A 491 -1.74 -25.99 4.81
N PHE A 492 -1.03 -26.41 3.77
CA PHE A 492 -1.43 -27.59 2.98
C PHE A 492 -1.37 -28.90 3.76
N GLU A 493 -0.44 -29.02 4.69
CA GLU A 493 -0.37 -30.18 5.60
C GLU A 493 -1.55 -30.18 6.60
N GLU A 494 -1.90 -29.03 7.18
CA GLU A 494 -3.04 -28.86 8.07
C GLU A 494 -4.38 -29.13 7.36
N GLN A 495 -4.48 -28.77 6.09
CA GLN A 495 -5.63 -29.05 5.23
C GLN A 495 -5.69 -30.49 4.70
N GLY A 496 -4.67 -31.30 4.99
CA GLY A 496 -4.60 -32.68 4.52
C GLY A 496 -4.35 -32.83 3.02
N VAL A 497 -3.76 -31.83 2.38
CA VAL A 497 -3.40 -31.82 0.94
C VAL A 497 -2.14 -32.65 0.69
N LEU A 498 -1.18 -32.54 1.58
CA LEU A 498 0.11 -33.24 1.51
C LEU A 498 0.61 -33.64 2.90
N LYS A 499 1.59 -34.51 2.95
CA LYS A 499 2.41 -34.74 4.15
C LYS A 499 3.89 -34.55 3.83
N ARG A 500 4.65 -34.20 4.85
CA ARG A 500 6.09 -34.06 4.78
C ARG A 500 6.78 -35.27 5.41
N VAL A 501 7.68 -35.88 4.69
CA VAL A 501 8.54 -36.96 5.17
C VAL A 501 9.99 -36.48 5.00
N ASP A 502 10.61 -36.02 6.08
CA ASP A 502 11.91 -35.33 6.08
C ASP A 502 11.95 -34.18 5.06
N GLU A 503 12.73 -34.31 3.98
CA GLU A 503 12.81 -33.31 2.92
C GLU A 503 11.90 -33.58 1.71
N PHE A 504 11.03 -34.58 1.78
CA PHE A 504 10.12 -34.98 0.71
C PHE A 504 8.68 -34.58 1.00
N LEU A 505 7.94 -34.34 -0.08
CA LEU A 505 6.52 -34.05 -0.09
C LEU A 505 5.80 -35.15 -0.85
N CYS A 506 4.72 -35.67 -0.27
CA CYS A 506 3.87 -36.69 -0.88
C CYS A 506 2.41 -36.50 -0.49
N THR A 507 1.49 -37.21 -1.15
CA THR A 507 0.07 -37.21 -0.75
C THR A 507 -0.10 -37.85 0.64
N PRO A 508 -1.15 -37.48 1.41
CA PRO A 508 -1.31 -37.95 2.81
C PRO A 508 -1.36 -39.46 2.94
N GLU A 509 -1.98 -40.13 1.98
CA GLU A 509 -2.19 -41.58 1.98
C GLU A 509 -1.04 -42.36 1.36
N TYR A 510 -0.09 -41.66 0.74
CA TYR A 510 0.99 -42.33 0.04
C TYR A 510 1.99 -42.96 1.01
N GLU A 511 2.33 -44.20 0.73
CA GLU A 511 3.44 -44.94 1.35
C GLU A 511 4.32 -45.53 0.26
N VAL A 512 5.62 -45.52 0.51
CA VAL A 512 6.59 -46.12 -0.42
C VAL A 512 6.23 -47.59 -0.62
N ARG A 513 6.18 -48.02 -1.88
CA ARG A 513 5.76 -49.37 -2.22
C ARG A 513 6.77 -50.39 -1.71
N LYS A 514 6.29 -51.38 -0.91
CA LYS A 514 7.04 -52.53 -0.44
C LYS A 514 6.35 -53.79 -0.93
N ASP A 515 6.57 -54.10 -2.20
CA ASP A 515 6.02 -55.26 -2.89
C ASP A 515 7.08 -56.35 -3.09
N LYS A 516 6.72 -57.43 -3.82
CA LYS A 516 7.63 -58.55 -4.13
C LYS A 516 8.92 -58.11 -4.81
N ILE A 517 8.92 -57.00 -5.55
CA ILE A 517 10.14 -56.48 -6.20
C ILE A 517 11.04 -55.86 -5.14
N TYR A 518 10.45 -55.03 -4.26
CA TYR A 518 11.18 -54.46 -3.13
C TYR A 518 11.79 -55.56 -2.24
N ASP A 519 11.00 -56.58 -1.84
CA ASP A 519 11.45 -57.67 -0.99
C ASP A 519 12.60 -58.45 -1.64
N LYS A 520 12.50 -58.71 -2.95
CA LYS A 520 13.54 -59.42 -3.70
C LYS A 520 14.84 -58.62 -3.76
N VAL A 521 14.76 -57.34 -4.13
CA VAL A 521 15.93 -56.48 -4.32
C VAL A 521 16.59 -56.14 -2.99
N SER A 522 15.79 -55.72 -2.00
CA SER A 522 16.30 -55.41 -0.65
C SER A 522 17.00 -56.58 -0.02
N LYS A 523 16.44 -57.79 -0.15
CA LYS A 523 17.08 -59.01 0.35
C LYS A 523 18.41 -59.28 -0.33
N ILE A 524 18.50 -59.18 -1.66
CA ILE A 524 19.77 -59.37 -2.39
C ILE A 524 20.80 -58.33 -1.93
N MET A 525 20.42 -57.07 -1.75
CA MET A 525 21.32 -56.03 -1.27
C MET A 525 21.82 -56.32 0.14
N LEU A 526 20.89 -56.56 1.07
CA LEU A 526 21.22 -56.86 2.47
C LEU A 526 22.11 -58.11 2.58
N ASP A 527 21.78 -59.21 1.90
CA ASP A 527 22.57 -60.45 1.88
C ASP A 527 23.98 -60.19 1.30
N THR A 528 24.11 -59.34 0.29
CA THR A 528 25.42 -58.99 -0.32
C THR A 528 26.25 -58.16 0.64
N PHE A 529 25.68 -57.17 1.30
CA PHE A 529 26.36 -56.31 2.26
C PHE A 529 26.69 -57.06 3.56
N GLU A 530 25.83 -57.97 3.99
CA GLU A 530 26.08 -58.83 5.14
C GLU A 530 27.27 -59.79 4.90
N LYS A 531 27.32 -60.43 3.73
CA LYS A 531 28.44 -61.32 3.36
C LYS A 531 29.78 -60.61 3.27
N ALA A 532 29.77 -59.34 2.83
CA ALA A 532 30.99 -58.54 2.74
C ALA A 532 31.48 -58.05 4.12
N GLY A 533 30.56 -57.87 5.10
CA GLY A 533 30.91 -57.45 6.45
C GLY A 533 31.72 -56.16 6.49
N PHE A 534 32.90 -56.22 7.13
CA PHE A 534 33.83 -55.09 7.23
C PHE A 534 34.73 -54.91 6.00
N ASP A 535 34.66 -55.79 5.00
CA ASP A 535 35.39 -55.60 3.72
C ASP A 535 34.58 -54.75 2.73
N PHE A 536 33.32 -54.48 3.04
CA PHE A 536 32.36 -53.67 2.28
C PHE A 536 32.13 -54.20 0.86
N ALA A 537 30.91 -54.19 0.42
CA ALA A 537 30.58 -54.49 -0.97
C ALA A 537 30.39 -53.21 -1.79
N ARG A 538 30.73 -53.31 -3.06
CA ARG A 538 30.41 -52.26 -4.02
C ARG A 538 28.98 -52.44 -4.50
N TYR A 539 28.28 -51.33 -4.72
CA TYR A 539 26.93 -51.37 -5.29
C TYR A 539 26.89 -52.10 -6.64
N SER A 540 27.96 -52.00 -7.46
CA SER A 540 28.08 -52.71 -8.74
C SER A 540 28.15 -54.25 -8.62
N GLU A 541 28.36 -54.80 -7.42
CA GLU A 541 28.36 -56.24 -7.15
C GLU A 541 26.93 -56.77 -6.91
N VAL A 542 25.97 -55.86 -6.65
CA VAL A 542 24.56 -56.19 -6.49
C VAL A 542 23.92 -56.32 -7.87
N THR A 543 23.54 -57.53 -8.25
CA THR A 543 22.90 -57.77 -9.55
C THR A 543 21.57 -58.43 -9.41
N CYS A 544 20.55 -57.84 -10.06
CA CYS A 544 19.22 -58.42 -10.20
C CYS A 544 18.77 -58.31 -11.66
N LYS A 545 18.89 -59.41 -12.42
CA LYS A 545 18.73 -59.39 -13.89
C LYS A 545 17.34 -58.97 -14.40
N ASP A 546 16.30 -59.08 -13.55
CA ASP A 546 14.90 -58.87 -13.95
C ASP A 546 14.34 -57.53 -13.46
N VAL A 547 15.19 -56.65 -12.90
CA VAL A 547 14.75 -55.36 -12.33
C VAL A 547 15.59 -54.24 -12.97
N PRO A 548 14.94 -53.15 -13.47
CA PRO A 548 15.62 -51.97 -14.00
C PRO A 548 16.55 -51.32 -12.96
N GLN A 549 17.63 -50.71 -13.43
CA GLN A 549 18.66 -50.13 -12.55
C GLN A 549 18.12 -48.97 -11.71
N ASP A 550 17.24 -48.14 -12.29
CA ASP A 550 16.60 -47.03 -11.60
C ASP A 550 15.76 -47.47 -10.40
N ILE A 551 15.04 -48.60 -10.51
CA ILE A 551 14.30 -49.20 -9.39
C ILE A 551 15.28 -49.74 -8.32
N MET A 552 16.40 -50.34 -8.73
CA MET A 552 17.43 -50.77 -7.78
C MET A 552 18.04 -49.56 -7.04
N ASP A 553 18.30 -48.45 -7.75
CA ASP A 553 18.80 -47.21 -7.17
C ASP A 553 17.80 -46.61 -6.16
N ASP A 554 16.53 -46.63 -6.50
CA ASP A 554 15.47 -46.13 -5.61
C ASP A 554 15.34 -47.00 -4.35
N ILE A 555 15.41 -48.34 -4.47
CA ILE A 555 15.36 -49.26 -3.31
C ILE A 555 16.62 -49.11 -2.45
N LEU A 556 17.81 -48.93 -3.04
CA LEU A 556 19.02 -48.60 -2.31
C LEU A 556 18.87 -47.35 -1.45
N ASN A 557 18.23 -46.29 -2.03
CA ASN A 557 17.98 -45.06 -1.32
C ASN A 557 16.99 -45.27 -0.15
N ILE A 558 15.94 -46.11 -0.31
CA ILE A 558 15.05 -46.47 0.80
C ILE A 558 15.84 -47.11 1.94
N LEU A 559 16.72 -48.09 1.64
CA LEU A 559 17.51 -48.77 2.66
C LEU A 559 18.48 -47.82 3.38
N LEU A 560 19.00 -46.80 2.69
CA LEU A 560 19.81 -45.73 3.28
C LEU A 560 19.00 -44.83 4.21
N GLU A 561 17.84 -44.34 3.77
CA GLU A 561 16.93 -43.49 4.57
C GLU A 561 16.38 -44.23 5.78
N GLU A 562 16.05 -45.53 5.64
CA GLU A 562 15.63 -46.38 6.74
C GLU A 562 16.80 -46.79 7.66
N LYS A 563 18.01 -46.34 7.35
CA LYS A 563 19.23 -46.65 8.12
C LYS A 563 19.48 -48.14 8.29
N GLN A 564 19.05 -48.94 7.32
CA GLN A 564 19.40 -50.36 7.28
C GLN A 564 20.83 -50.58 6.80
N ILE A 565 21.26 -49.73 5.88
CA ILE A 565 22.61 -49.71 5.31
C ILE A 565 23.25 -48.34 5.45
N VAL A 566 24.56 -48.31 5.35
CA VAL A 566 25.36 -47.08 5.40
C VAL A 566 26.25 -46.99 4.17
N LYS A 567 26.29 -45.81 3.57
CA LYS A 567 27.23 -45.46 2.52
C LYS A 567 28.58 -45.10 3.17
N ILE A 568 29.63 -45.89 2.87
CA ILE A 568 30.97 -45.68 3.41
C ILE A 568 31.77 -44.70 2.56
N ASN A 569 31.66 -44.84 1.23
CA ASN A 569 32.18 -43.89 0.24
C ASN A 569 31.34 -43.97 -1.03
N ASP A 570 31.77 -43.34 -2.13
CA ASP A 570 30.94 -43.27 -3.35
C ASP A 570 30.55 -44.62 -3.96
N GLU A 571 31.29 -45.68 -3.70
CA GLU A 571 31.06 -47.00 -4.28
C GLU A 571 30.67 -48.08 -3.26
N MET A 572 31.04 -47.91 -1.97
CA MET A 572 30.98 -48.95 -0.96
C MET A 572 29.86 -48.76 0.06
N TYR A 573 29.17 -49.84 0.37
CA TYR A 573 28.07 -49.90 1.32
C TYR A 573 28.24 -51.07 2.29
N THR A 574 27.64 -50.93 3.47
CA THR A 574 27.56 -52.01 4.48
C THR A 574 26.28 -51.86 5.32
N LEU A 575 25.99 -52.88 6.14
CA LEU A 575 24.89 -52.81 7.09
C LEU A 575 25.21 -51.80 8.21
N THR A 576 24.21 -51.05 8.65
CA THR A 576 24.36 -50.11 9.78
C THR A 576 24.84 -50.78 11.05
N SER A 577 24.44 -52.04 11.30
CA SER A 577 24.89 -52.85 12.44
C SER A 577 26.39 -53.03 12.52
N TYR A 578 27.07 -53.17 11.37
CA TYR A 578 28.53 -53.26 11.33
C TYR A 578 29.18 -51.94 11.74
N MET A 579 28.66 -50.81 11.30
CA MET A 579 29.22 -49.49 11.64
C MET A 579 28.92 -49.09 13.08
N GLU A 580 27.79 -49.48 13.64
CA GLU A 580 27.52 -49.31 15.09
C GLU A 580 28.46 -50.20 15.92
N THR A 581 28.68 -51.44 15.53
CA THR A 581 29.67 -52.31 16.18
C THR A 581 31.08 -51.71 16.09
N ALA A 582 31.45 -51.15 14.94
CA ALA A 582 32.73 -50.49 14.77
C ALA A 582 32.86 -49.26 15.67
N LYS A 583 31.83 -48.48 15.78
CA LYS A 583 31.76 -47.28 16.63
C LYS A 583 31.95 -47.64 18.12
N GLU A 584 31.26 -48.70 18.59
CA GLU A 584 31.38 -49.16 19.97
C GLU A 584 32.81 -49.67 20.28
N LYS A 585 33.35 -50.55 19.46
CA LYS A 585 34.71 -51.07 19.66
C LYS A 585 35.81 -50.03 19.57
N ILE A 586 35.70 -49.07 18.63
CA ILE A 586 36.64 -47.96 18.50
C ILE A 586 36.55 -47.03 19.72
N LYS A 587 35.33 -46.72 20.20
CA LYS A 587 35.15 -45.94 21.44
C LYS A 587 35.72 -46.65 22.68
N GLU A 588 35.58 -47.96 22.77
CA GLU A 588 36.14 -48.75 23.85
C GLU A 588 37.67 -48.72 23.83
N HIS A 589 38.27 -48.96 22.66
CA HIS A 589 39.72 -48.85 22.46
C HIS A 589 40.26 -47.47 22.85
N LEU A 590 39.59 -46.37 22.43
CA LEU A 590 40.01 -45.02 22.72
C LEU A 590 39.87 -44.63 24.22
N LYS A 591 39.21 -45.44 25.04
CA LYS A 591 39.24 -45.29 26.51
C LYS A 591 40.50 -45.86 27.13
N GLU A 592 41.07 -46.89 26.52
CA GLU A 592 42.26 -47.57 26.99
C GLU A 592 43.54 -46.98 26.38
N ASP A 593 43.53 -46.67 25.10
CA ASP A 593 44.62 -46.05 24.34
C ASP A 593 44.08 -44.79 23.63
N PRO A 594 44.59 -43.57 23.90
CA PRO A 594 44.08 -42.33 23.31
C PRO A 594 44.30 -42.23 21.80
N LEU A 595 45.04 -43.18 21.20
CA LEU A 595 45.36 -43.19 19.78
C LEU A 595 44.88 -44.49 19.13
N ILE A 596 44.29 -44.41 17.96
CA ILE A 596 43.97 -45.57 17.13
C ILE A 596 44.54 -45.41 15.72
N THR A 597 45.15 -46.46 15.19
CA THR A 597 45.80 -46.50 13.87
C THR A 597 44.99 -47.34 12.89
N ILE A 598 45.21 -47.12 11.58
CA ILE A 598 44.62 -47.97 10.51
C ILE A 598 44.98 -49.41 10.69
N ALA A 599 46.23 -49.77 11.19
CA ALA A 599 46.67 -51.15 11.44
C ALA A 599 45.88 -51.80 12.57
N GLN A 600 45.61 -51.06 13.68
CA GLN A 600 44.79 -51.56 14.78
C GLN A 600 43.35 -51.80 14.37
N VAL A 601 42.78 -50.90 13.56
CA VAL A 601 41.40 -51.05 13.01
C VAL A 601 41.32 -52.26 12.08
N ARG A 602 42.35 -52.48 11.22
CA ARG A 602 42.40 -53.65 10.38
C ARG A 602 42.38 -54.93 11.21
N ASP A 603 43.22 -55.01 12.25
CA ASP A 603 43.36 -56.21 13.10
C ASP A 603 42.12 -56.40 14.00
N MET A 604 41.48 -55.30 14.48
CA MET A 604 40.30 -55.33 15.30
C MET A 604 39.05 -55.89 14.57
N PHE A 605 38.94 -55.64 13.27
CA PHE A 605 37.81 -56.07 12.46
C PHE A 605 38.17 -57.19 11.46
N GLU A 606 39.37 -57.72 11.52
CA GLU A 606 39.87 -58.79 10.64
C GLU A 606 39.66 -58.45 9.15
N THR A 607 39.93 -57.21 8.76
CA THR A 607 39.66 -56.68 7.42
C THR A 607 40.90 -56.22 6.70
N SER A 608 40.76 -55.82 5.45
CA SER A 608 41.86 -55.31 4.65
C SER A 608 42.23 -53.85 5.01
N ARG A 609 43.50 -53.46 4.73
CA ARG A 609 43.89 -52.05 4.90
C ARG A 609 43.02 -51.07 4.05
N LYS A 610 42.49 -51.58 2.91
CA LYS A 610 41.59 -50.79 2.03
C LYS A 610 40.24 -50.49 2.68
N SER A 611 39.77 -51.34 3.58
CA SER A 611 38.52 -51.22 4.29
C SER A 611 38.68 -50.54 5.67
N ALA A 612 39.83 -50.77 6.34
CA ALA A 612 40.15 -50.15 7.63
C ALA A 612 40.22 -48.59 7.56
N LYS A 613 40.76 -48.03 6.46
CA LYS A 613 40.85 -46.59 6.26
C LYS A 613 39.44 -45.94 6.13
N PRO A 614 38.54 -46.42 5.26
CA PRO A 614 37.15 -45.94 5.20
C PRO A 614 36.37 -46.05 6.51
N ILE A 615 36.59 -47.06 7.35
CA ILE A 615 35.99 -47.15 8.68
C ILE A 615 36.34 -45.92 9.52
N LEU A 616 37.64 -45.58 9.59
CA LEU A 616 38.07 -44.39 10.34
C LEU A 616 37.57 -43.09 9.71
N GLU A 617 37.54 -42.98 8.39
CA GLU A 617 36.97 -41.80 7.70
C GLU A 617 35.48 -41.63 7.97
N TYR A 618 34.73 -42.73 8.04
CA TYR A 618 33.33 -42.69 8.46
C TYR A 618 33.21 -42.29 9.94
N MET A 619 34.06 -42.80 10.84
CA MET A 619 34.06 -42.40 12.26
C MET A 619 34.42 -40.92 12.43
N ASP A 620 35.30 -40.37 11.59
CA ASP A 620 35.60 -38.94 11.53
C ASP A 620 34.35 -38.15 11.12
N SER A 621 33.60 -38.61 10.10
CA SER A 621 32.41 -37.97 9.58
C SER A 621 31.28 -37.87 10.60
N ILE A 622 31.11 -38.89 11.44
CA ILE A 622 30.11 -38.95 12.53
C ILE A 622 30.65 -38.41 13.87
N LYS A 623 31.80 -37.73 13.87
CA LYS A 623 32.44 -37.12 15.05
C LYS A 623 32.69 -38.08 16.20
N VAL A 624 33.10 -39.26 15.91
CA VAL A 624 33.61 -40.25 16.89
C VAL A 624 35.12 -40.11 17.02
N THR A 625 35.80 -39.94 15.91
CA THR A 625 37.23 -39.72 15.87
C THR A 625 37.57 -38.43 15.12
N LYS A 626 38.82 -37.97 15.24
CA LYS A 626 39.39 -36.89 14.44
C LYS A 626 40.87 -37.21 14.09
N LYS A 627 41.30 -36.75 12.91
CA LYS A 627 42.68 -36.88 12.45
C LYS A 627 43.64 -36.15 13.38
N THR A 628 44.77 -36.79 13.64
CA THR A 628 45.99 -36.16 14.16
C THR A 628 46.83 -35.63 13.01
N GLY A 629 48.05 -35.16 13.24
CA GLY A 629 48.95 -34.72 12.18
C GLY A 629 49.40 -35.82 11.19
N ALA A 630 49.29 -37.12 11.56
CA ALA A 630 49.59 -38.25 10.70
C ALA A 630 48.33 -38.84 10.06
N GLU A 631 48.35 -39.13 8.77
CA GLU A 631 47.19 -39.64 8.01
C GLU A 631 46.66 -40.99 8.52
N SER A 632 47.52 -41.76 9.20
CA SER A 632 47.22 -43.08 9.70
C SER A 632 46.66 -43.14 11.12
N GLU A 633 46.59 -42.02 11.83
CA GLU A 633 46.28 -41.95 13.26
C GLU A 633 45.04 -41.10 13.56
N ARG A 634 44.24 -41.56 14.53
CA ARG A 634 43.05 -40.86 15.03
C ARG A 634 43.04 -40.82 16.55
N VAL A 635 42.45 -39.81 17.08
CA VAL A 635 42.10 -39.63 18.49
C VAL A 635 40.61 -39.46 18.66
N ALA A 636 40.11 -39.53 19.87
CA ALA A 636 38.67 -39.20 20.13
C ALA A 636 38.36 -37.77 19.70
N TYR A 637 37.14 -37.57 19.19
CA TYR A 637 36.69 -36.28 18.69
C TYR A 637 36.63 -35.23 19.81
#